data_f252fae8afb105e2f9d819a28ace2c1d
#
_entry.id   f252fae8afb105e2f9d819a28ace2c1d
#
_cell.length_a   1.000
_cell.length_b   1.000
_cell.length_c   1.000
_cell.angle_alpha   90.00
_cell.angle_beta   90.00
_cell.angle_gamma   90.00
#
_symmetry.space_group_name_H-M   'P 1'
#
loop_
_entity.id
_entity.type
_entity.pdbx_description
1 polymer ?
#
loop_
_entity_poly.entity_id
_entity_poly.type
_entity_poly.pdbx_seq_one_letter_code
_entity_poly.pdbx_strand_id
1 'polypeptide(L)'
;MNLKKHFALLTLLFFSVVLSAQVKEKMITISFSKIPLSEAMARIEKTSGYTFFYDATQVNVKQEVSLNVKQVPVSKAVGEILKGIDLSFEVTSTQIALFPQKSTPAQTGKATTIIGKVVDENGEPIIGANVLVAGTTTGVITDIDGNFTLEVPADAQLVISYIGYKKVIIPVNGKTNFTIKMEDDALKLETVVVTAMGIKKKEASLTYSTQQLNGDELNKVKDANMINSLAGKSAGVQITKSSSGLGGSAKVSIRGARSAFASGNNQPLYVIDGVPMLNITTESTATVMGGENDGVNHDSGDGVSNLNPDDIESMSILKGASAAALYGSQAANGVILITTKSGKAGMSRVTFSSNLTVDHAVSLPEFQNNYGQTADGTSSWGDKGNLTDYDNVGNWFGNGITAINSLTFQTGNDKMQTYFSYANTRGTGIVDSNKLQKHNITFRETASFFNDRLKLDGNASLMTQTIRNTPAGGGYYLNPLVGLYSFPRGADLAPYAENFEVFDTDRNMNLQNWYTKNEDGSFSEWDQNPYWIKNRVTNKSKRYRALASISANIKATDWLSIQARGNVDYVSDKFDNKMYASTAANIAGKNDETGLPNGRYVWSDEQNFQVYGDFMAMFNKTFSDFSINAALGTSINVSKANSLMIDSKTASLYRPNVFTVSNIIFSSKGYINQTIDAKRTIQSLFGTAQVGWKDAIYLDITARNDWSSTLANTESMKNGFFYPSVGLTWIMSNSIKLPEWINFSKFRGSFAQVGNDLPIGITNLADIIQCGGSIQTNDIEQRGDLKPEISTSIEFGTEWKFFNNRFGIDFTWYRTDTKNQLLRVANPAGSLYAFRYINAGKIRNTGIELTLEGTPFMNENFRVYTSTDVTGIEIGASLKNVIALAAGMSDGLGY
;
A
#
# COMPACT_ATOMS: atom_id res chain seq x y z
N MET A 1 -14.51 1.55 26.92
CA MET A 1 -15.22 0.26 27.05
C MET A 1 -16.38 0.09 26.07
N ASN A 2 -16.79 1.12 25.33
CA ASN A 2 -17.92 1.03 24.37
C ASN A 2 -17.53 0.74 22.91
N LEU A 3 -16.27 0.89 22.53
CA LEU A 3 -15.83 0.67 21.14
C LEU A 3 -15.85 -0.82 20.72
N LYS A 4 -15.59 -1.74 21.67
CA LYS A 4 -15.67 -3.20 21.41
C LYS A 4 -17.10 -3.67 21.09
N LYS A 5 -18.13 -3.03 21.66
CA LYS A 5 -19.53 -3.36 21.39
C LYS A 5 -20.00 -2.84 20.03
N HIS A 6 -19.52 -1.68 19.59
CA HIS A 6 -19.86 -1.13 18.28
C HIS A 6 -19.12 -1.85 17.14
N PHE A 7 -17.89 -2.32 17.40
CA PHE A 7 -17.13 -3.12 16.44
C PHE A 7 -17.74 -4.51 16.25
N ALA A 8 -18.20 -5.15 17.32
CA ALA A 8 -18.92 -6.41 17.24
C ALA A 8 -20.28 -6.26 16.54
N LEU A 9 -20.96 -5.11 16.69
CA LEU A 9 -22.20 -4.82 15.99
C LEU A 9 -21.98 -4.56 14.49
N LEU A 10 -20.89 -3.88 14.11
CA LEU A 10 -20.53 -3.66 12.71
C LEU A 10 -20.10 -4.96 12.02
N THR A 11 -19.34 -5.82 12.71
CA THR A 11 -18.99 -7.16 12.19
C THR A 11 -20.21 -8.08 12.11
N LEU A 12 -21.14 -8.01 13.05
CA LEU A 12 -22.40 -8.76 12.98
C LEU A 12 -23.33 -8.24 11.86
N LEU A 13 -23.38 -6.94 11.61
CA LEU A 13 -24.11 -6.37 10.48
C LEU A 13 -23.48 -6.75 9.14
N PHE A 14 -22.14 -6.82 9.04
CA PHE A 14 -21.46 -7.28 7.84
C PHE A 14 -21.65 -8.79 7.60
N PHE A 15 -21.63 -9.59 8.66
CA PHE A 15 -21.87 -11.04 8.56
C PHE A 15 -23.34 -11.39 8.30
N SER A 16 -24.28 -10.56 8.75
CA SER A 16 -25.71 -10.80 8.50
C SER A 16 -26.15 -10.49 7.08
N VAL A 17 -25.39 -9.73 6.30
CA VAL A 17 -25.66 -9.48 4.87
C VAL A 17 -25.12 -10.63 3.98
N VAL A 18 -24.19 -11.46 4.47
CA VAL A 18 -23.59 -12.57 3.72
C VAL A 18 -24.31 -13.91 3.94
N LEU A 19 -25.22 -14.01 4.93
CA LEU A 19 -26.12 -15.17 4.97
C LEU A 19 -27.13 -15.00 3.84
N SER A 20 -26.85 -15.64 2.73
CA SER A 20 -27.77 -15.93 1.63
C SER A 20 -29.14 -16.21 2.21
N ALA A 21 -30.05 -15.27 2.08
CA ALA A 21 -31.45 -15.60 2.18
C ALA A 21 -31.74 -16.54 1.00
N GLN A 22 -31.63 -17.85 1.24
CA GLN A 22 -32.44 -18.79 0.46
C GLN A 22 -33.86 -18.32 0.65
N VAL A 23 -34.38 -17.64 -0.36
CA VAL A 23 -35.79 -17.27 -0.42
C VAL A 23 -36.55 -18.59 -0.33
N LYS A 24 -37.11 -18.86 0.80
CA LYS A 24 -37.93 -20.05 1.01
C LYS A 24 -39.17 -19.84 0.13
N GLU A 25 -39.17 -20.49 -1.06
CA GLU A 25 -40.30 -20.38 -1.99
C GLU A 25 -41.59 -20.72 -1.27
N LYS A 26 -42.65 -19.97 -1.57
CA LYS A 26 -43.95 -20.19 -0.98
C LYS A 26 -44.54 -21.49 -1.54
N MET A 27 -44.98 -22.36 -0.65
CA MET A 27 -45.67 -23.61 -0.97
C MET A 27 -47.12 -23.32 -1.30
N ILE A 28 -47.62 -23.83 -2.45
CA ILE A 28 -49.00 -23.66 -2.88
C ILE A 28 -49.72 -24.98 -3.08
N THR A 29 -51.02 -24.92 -2.86
CA THR A 29 -51.95 -26.01 -3.19
C THR A 29 -53.01 -25.44 -4.09
N ILE A 30 -53.08 -25.93 -5.34
CA ILE A 30 -54.00 -25.39 -6.33
C ILE A 30 -54.37 -26.49 -7.34
N SER A 31 -55.64 -26.48 -7.77
CA SER A 31 -56.15 -27.41 -8.77
C SER A 31 -57.13 -26.71 -9.73
N PHE A 32 -56.95 -26.95 -11.02
CA PHE A 32 -57.84 -26.50 -12.08
C PHE A 32 -57.65 -27.35 -13.36
N SER A 33 -58.66 -27.46 -14.20
CA SER A 33 -58.60 -28.27 -15.39
C SER A 33 -59.10 -27.46 -16.61
N LYS A 34 -58.35 -27.50 -17.73
CA LYS A 34 -58.70 -26.90 -19.01
C LYS A 34 -59.14 -25.40 -18.89
N ILE A 35 -58.31 -24.58 -18.31
CA ILE A 35 -58.52 -23.11 -18.28
C ILE A 35 -57.46 -22.42 -19.09
N PRO A 36 -57.74 -21.22 -19.65
CA PRO A 36 -56.70 -20.43 -20.34
C PRO A 36 -55.50 -20.13 -19.47
N LEU A 37 -54.29 -20.11 -20.03
CA LEU A 37 -53.05 -19.83 -19.35
C LEU A 37 -53.08 -18.48 -18.57
N SER A 38 -53.76 -17.48 -19.12
CA SER A 38 -54.00 -16.18 -18.45
C SER A 38 -54.76 -16.36 -17.12
N GLU A 39 -55.79 -17.20 -17.12
CA GLU A 39 -56.58 -17.44 -15.90
C GLU A 39 -55.80 -18.35 -14.90
N ALA A 40 -55.01 -19.27 -15.39
CA ALA A 40 -54.15 -20.10 -14.58
C ALA A 40 -53.06 -19.26 -13.85
N MET A 41 -52.41 -18.33 -14.56
CA MET A 41 -51.47 -17.35 -14.00
C MET A 41 -52.12 -16.50 -12.91
N ALA A 42 -53.32 -15.91 -13.20
CA ALA A 42 -54.04 -15.07 -12.24
C ALA A 42 -54.43 -15.84 -10.95
N ARG A 43 -54.75 -17.13 -11.06
CA ARG A 43 -55.05 -18.00 -9.94
C ARG A 43 -53.81 -18.32 -9.12
N ILE A 44 -52.66 -18.54 -9.76
CA ILE A 44 -51.36 -18.77 -9.11
C ILE A 44 -50.92 -17.49 -8.41
N GLU A 45 -51.04 -16.33 -9.03
CA GLU A 45 -50.74 -15.00 -8.43
C GLU A 45 -51.54 -14.80 -7.14
N LYS A 46 -52.86 -15.03 -7.21
CA LYS A 46 -53.74 -14.86 -6.05
C LYS A 46 -53.40 -15.80 -4.89
N THR A 47 -52.92 -17.00 -5.19
CA THR A 47 -52.61 -18.04 -4.17
C THR A 47 -51.20 -17.88 -3.63
N SER A 48 -50.24 -17.48 -4.48
CA SER A 48 -48.84 -17.42 -4.14
C SER A 48 -48.40 -16.03 -3.67
N GLY A 49 -49.02 -14.94 -4.20
CA GLY A 49 -48.61 -13.57 -4.03
C GLY A 49 -47.44 -13.18 -4.92
N TYR A 50 -47.08 -14.02 -5.90
CA TYR A 50 -46.13 -13.70 -6.95
C TYR A 50 -46.87 -13.03 -8.11
N THR A 51 -46.21 -12.21 -8.89
CA THR A 51 -46.80 -11.54 -10.09
C THR A 51 -46.12 -12.08 -11.34
N PHE A 52 -46.91 -12.46 -12.36
CA PHE A 52 -46.37 -12.88 -13.64
C PHE A 52 -46.00 -11.69 -14.51
N PHE A 53 -44.83 -11.77 -15.14
CA PHE A 53 -44.34 -10.78 -16.09
C PHE A 53 -44.06 -11.47 -17.43
N TYR A 54 -44.69 -11.04 -18.51
CA TYR A 54 -44.50 -11.62 -19.83
C TYR A 54 -44.81 -10.62 -20.92
N ASP A 55 -44.25 -10.83 -22.13
CA ASP A 55 -44.59 -10.07 -23.32
C ASP A 55 -45.84 -10.70 -24.01
N ALA A 56 -46.94 -9.98 -23.98
CA ALA A 56 -48.21 -10.43 -24.53
C ALA A 56 -48.21 -10.71 -26.05
N THR A 57 -47.16 -10.25 -26.77
CA THR A 57 -46.96 -10.52 -28.21
C THR A 57 -46.26 -11.85 -28.44
N GLN A 58 -45.55 -12.38 -27.43
CA GLN A 58 -44.73 -13.59 -27.52
C GLN A 58 -45.28 -14.78 -26.74
N VAL A 59 -46.24 -14.55 -25.83
CA VAL A 59 -46.86 -15.58 -25.02
C VAL A 59 -48.34 -15.82 -25.41
N ASN A 60 -48.69 -17.01 -25.88
CA ASN A 60 -50.09 -17.36 -26.16
C ASN A 60 -50.87 -17.62 -24.87
N VAL A 61 -51.42 -16.60 -24.30
CA VAL A 61 -52.19 -16.62 -23.04
C VAL A 61 -53.54 -17.32 -23.11
N LYS A 62 -54.05 -17.64 -24.32
CA LYS A 62 -55.32 -18.35 -24.56
C LYS A 62 -55.20 -19.88 -24.55
N GLN A 63 -53.98 -20.39 -24.52
CA GLN A 63 -53.71 -21.82 -24.47
C GLN A 63 -54.28 -22.43 -23.20
N GLU A 64 -55.00 -23.56 -23.34
CA GLU A 64 -55.60 -24.26 -22.20
C GLU A 64 -54.53 -25.06 -21.41
N VAL A 65 -54.57 -24.94 -20.08
CA VAL A 65 -53.67 -25.64 -19.16
C VAL A 65 -54.48 -26.26 -18.02
N SER A 66 -53.89 -27.31 -17.45
CA SER A 66 -54.46 -27.96 -16.26
C SER A 66 -53.39 -28.16 -15.23
N LEU A 67 -53.74 -28.03 -13.96
CA LEU A 67 -52.80 -28.20 -12.85
C LEU A 67 -53.53 -28.84 -11.65
N ASN A 68 -52.90 -29.80 -11.03
CA ASN A 68 -53.36 -30.38 -9.76
C ASN A 68 -52.15 -30.64 -8.84
N VAL A 69 -51.86 -29.71 -7.96
CA VAL A 69 -50.70 -29.81 -7.06
C VAL A 69 -51.11 -29.49 -5.61
N LYS A 70 -50.46 -30.23 -4.67
CA LYS A 70 -50.65 -30.03 -3.23
C LYS A 70 -49.29 -29.77 -2.57
N GLN A 71 -49.18 -28.66 -1.83
CA GLN A 71 -47.99 -28.34 -1.04
C GLN A 71 -46.67 -28.40 -1.87
N VAL A 72 -46.63 -27.73 -3.04
CA VAL A 72 -45.43 -27.65 -3.87
C VAL A 72 -44.90 -26.24 -3.95
N PRO A 73 -43.57 -26.03 -4.15
CA PRO A 73 -43.01 -24.68 -4.43
C PRO A 73 -43.67 -24.04 -5.67
N VAL A 74 -43.82 -22.74 -5.67
CA VAL A 74 -44.40 -21.98 -6.79
C VAL A 74 -43.67 -22.28 -8.10
N SER A 75 -42.35 -22.38 -8.11
CA SER A 75 -41.54 -22.73 -9.27
C SER A 75 -41.94 -24.08 -9.88
N LYS A 76 -42.20 -25.09 -9.04
CA LYS A 76 -42.62 -26.39 -9.52
C LYS A 76 -44.02 -26.34 -10.10
N ALA A 77 -44.94 -25.59 -9.52
CA ALA A 77 -46.30 -25.42 -10.02
C ALA A 77 -46.31 -24.73 -11.40
N VAL A 78 -45.48 -23.71 -11.56
CA VAL A 78 -45.30 -22.99 -12.84
C VAL A 78 -44.65 -23.88 -13.88
N GLY A 79 -43.63 -24.68 -13.52
CA GLY A 79 -43.02 -25.65 -14.42
C GLY A 79 -44.03 -26.70 -14.95
N GLU A 80 -44.99 -27.14 -14.11
CA GLU A 80 -46.00 -28.10 -14.52
C GLU A 80 -47.05 -27.49 -15.47
N ILE A 81 -47.48 -26.22 -15.30
CA ILE A 81 -48.40 -25.58 -16.24
C ILE A 81 -47.77 -25.22 -17.60
N LEU A 82 -46.42 -25.07 -17.62
CA LEU A 82 -45.69 -24.73 -18.85
C LEU A 82 -45.19 -26.01 -19.58
N LYS A 83 -45.46 -27.18 -19.06
CA LYS A 83 -44.99 -28.45 -19.62
C LYS A 83 -45.62 -28.72 -20.96
N GLY A 84 -44.80 -28.76 -22.01
CA GLY A 84 -45.28 -28.90 -23.40
C GLY A 84 -45.69 -27.56 -24.07
N ILE A 85 -45.39 -26.44 -23.46
CA ILE A 85 -45.48 -25.11 -24.02
C ILE A 85 -44.06 -24.59 -24.22
N ASP A 86 -43.75 -24.00 -25.37
CA ASP A 86 -42.40 -23.46 -25.69
C ASP A 86 -42.11 -22.16 -24.93
N LEU A 87 -42.23 -22.21 -23.60
CA LEU A 87 -41.95 -21.10 -22.69
C LEU A 87 -41.00 -21.59 -21.57
N SER A 88 -40.06 -20.73 -21.28
CA SER A 88 -39.20 -20.83 -20.08
C SER A 88 -39.65 -19.80 -19.05
N PHE A 89 -39.28 -20.00 -17.77
CA PHE A 89 -39.60 -19.09 -16.71
C PHE A 89 -38.46 -18.93 -15.71
N GLU A 90 -38.41 -17.78 -15.09
CA GLU A 90 -37.50 -17.46 -13.99
C GLU A 90 -38.31 -16.92 -12.80
N VAL A 91 -38.05 -17.44 -11.60
CA VAL A 91 -38.73 -17.03 -10.37
C VAL A 91 -37.78 -16.20 -9.53
N THR A 92 -38.17 -14.94 -9.26
CA THR A 92 -37.49 -14.07 -8.30
C THR A 92 -38.29 -14.03 -6.98
N SER A 93 -37.85 -13.24 -6.02
CA SER A 93 -38.48 -13.17 -4.69
C SER A 93 -39.96 -12.82 -4.70
N THR A 94 -40.47 -12.14 -5.71
CA THR A 94 -41.87 -11.67 -5.82
C THR A 94 -42.46 -11.75 -7.23
N GLN A 95 -41.68 -12.18 -8.23
CA GLN A 95 -42.09 -12.15 -9.63
C GLN A 95 -41.73 -13.45 -10.36
N ILE A 96 -42.53 -13.82 -11.36
CA ILE A 96 -42.33 -14.96 -12.28
C ILE A 96 -42.29 -14.38 -13.70
N ALA A 97 -41.12 -14.37 -14.32
CA ALA A 97 -40.97 -13.91 -15.71
C ALA A 97 -41.09 -15.10 -16.66
N LEU A 98 -41.98 -14.94 -17.69
CA LEU A 98 -42.12 -15.91 -18.76
C LEU A 98 -41.48 -15.35 -20.04
N PHE A 99 -40.73 -16.17 -20.74
CA PHE A 99 -40.10 -15.83 -22.02
C PHE A 99 -40.13 -17.07 -22.95
N PRO A 100 -40.17 -16.84 -24.29
CA PRO A 100 -40.07 -17.94 -25.21
C PRO A 100 -38.84 -18.77 -24.97
N GLN A 101 -39.01 -20.06 -24.95
CA GLN A 101 -37.86 -21.00 -24.89
C GLN A 101 -37.08 -20.74 -26.18
N LYS A 102 -35.86 -20.13 -26.05
CA LYS A 102 -34.94 -20.09 -27.17
C LYS A 102 -34.76 -21.48 -27.64
N SER A 103 -35.35 -21.84 -28.78
CA SER A 103 -35.07 -23.08 -29.48
C SER A 103 -33.55 -23.08 -29.67
N THR A 104 -32.85 -23.90 -28.91
CA THR A 104 -31.52 -24.38 -29.29
C THR A 104 -31.75 -24.98 -30.65
N PRO A 105 -31.06 -24.54 -31.72
CA PRO A 105 -31.15 -25.25 -32.99
C PRO A 105 -30.87 -26.70 -32.69
N ALA A 106 -31.79 -27.59 -33.04
CA ALA A 106 -31.57 -29.02 -32.88
C ALA A 106 -30.27 -29.35 -33.56
N GLN A 107 -29.24 -29.71 -32.80
CA GLN A 107 -27.98 -30.23 -33.30
C GLN A 107 -28.25 -31.59 -33.94
N THR A 108 -28.62 -31.56 -35.20
CA THR A 108 -28.59 -32.74 -36.10
C THR A 108 -27.28 -32.72 -36.86
N GLY A 109 -26.16 -32.55 -36.16
CA GLY A 109 -24.83 -32.79 -36.69
C GLY A 109 -24.08 -33.73 -35.74
N LYS A 110 -23.49 -34.80 -36.23
CA LYS A 110 -22.52 -35.61 -35.48
C LYS A 110 -21.48 -34.65 -34.90
N ALA A 111 -21.33 -34.65 -33.57
CA ALA A 111 -20.27 -33.92 -32.90
C ALA A 111 -18.92 -34.42 -33.47
N THR A 112 -18.10 -33.47 -33.93
CA THR A 112 -16.81 -33.78 -34.51
C THR A 112 -15.74 -33.26 -33.56
N THR A 113 -14.82 -34.11 -33.16
CA THR A 113 -13.65 -33.68 -32.38
C THR A 113 -12.69 -32.95 -33.32
N ILE A 114 -12.42 -31.69 -33.00
CA ILE A 114 -11.43 -30.86 -33.67
C ILE A 114 -10.17 -30.75 -32.81
N ILE A 115 -9.03 -30.76 -33.45
CA ILE A 115 -7.71 -30.54 -32.86
C ILE A 115 -7.13 -29.33 -33.56
N GLY A 116 -6.55 -28.41 -32.79
CA GLY A 116 -5.93 -27.22 -33.36
C GLY A 116 -4.74 -26.73 -32.60
N LYS A 117 -3.95 -25.88 -33.25
CA LYS A 117 -2.84 -25.15 -32.66
C LYS A 117 -3.06 -23.67 -32.89
N VAL A 118 -2.95 -22.87 -31.83
CA VAL A 118 -3.01 -21.41 -31.90
C VAL A 118 -1.58 -20.88 -31.80
N VAL A 119 -1.19 -20.06 -32.78
CA VAL A 119 0.16 -19.50 -32.89
C VAL A 119 0.08 -17.99 -33.16
N ASP A 120 1.14 -17.27 -32.86
CA ASP A 120 1.30 -15.86 -33.21
C ASP A 120 1.73 -15.65 -34.68
N GLU A 121 2.05 -14.42 -35.06
CA GLU A 121 2.53 -14.06 -36.40
C GLU A 121 3.84 -14.74 -36.78
N ASN A 122 4.66 -15.11 -35.80
CA ASN A 122 5.96 -15.74 -36.00
C ASN A 122 5.88 -17.27 -35.99
N GLY A 123 4.70 -17.84 -35.67
CA GLY A 123 4.47 -19.28 -35.56
C GLY A 123 4.69 -19.82 -34.16
N GLU A 124 4.91 -18.94 -33.15
CA GLU A 124 5.06 -19.36 -31.77
C GLU A 124 3.71 -19.77 -31.12
N PRO A 125 3.68 -20.80 -30.27
CA PRO A 125 2.47 -21.24 -29.62
C PRO A 125 1.93 -20.22 -28.63
N ILE A 126 0.65 -19.88 -28.71
CA ILE A 126 -0.04 -19.03 -27.74
C ILE A 126 -0.64 -19.90 -26.65
N ILE A 127 -0.03 -19.86 -25.47
CA ILE A 127 -0.45 -20.62 -24.28
C ILE A 127 -1.62 -19.92 -23.60
N GLY A 128 -2.68 -20.67 -23.27
CA GLY A 128 -3.82 -20.11 -22.55
C GLY A 128 -4.77 -19.27 -23.41
N ALA A 129 -4.68 -19.34 -24.76
CA ALA A 129 -5.66 -18.74 -25.62
C ALA A 129 -7.03 -19.40 -25.43
N ASN A 130 -8.07 -18.59 -25.36
CA ASN A 130 -9.44 -19.07 -25.17
C ASN A 130 -10.07 -19.40 -26.53
N VAL A 131 -10.50 -20.65 -26.70
CA VAL A 131 -11.16 -21.18 -27.92
C VAL A 131 -12.58 -21.55 -27.56
N LEU A 132 -13.56 -20.77 -28.02
CA LEU A 132 -14.98 -20.92 -27.70
C LEU A 132 -15.79 -21.24 -28.97
N VAL A 133 -16.86 -22.00 -28.84
CA VAL A 133 -17.88 -22.14 -29.88
C VAL A 133 -18.77 -20.91 -29.84
N ALA A 134 -18.89 -20.19 -30.96
CA ALA A 134 -19.66 -18.96 -31.06
C ALA A 134 -21.10 -19.12 -30.56
N GLY A 135 -21.55 -18.22 -29.70
CA GLY A 135 -22.89 -18.24 -29.14
C GLY A 135 -23.14 -19.27 -28.03
N THR A 136 -22.12 -19.98 -27.58
CA THR A 136 -22.19 -20.94 -26.48
C THR A 136 -21.16 -20.65 -25.38
N THR A 137 -21.26 -21.36 -24.26
CA THR A 137 -20.25 -21.37 -23.21
C THR A 137 -19.26 -22.54 -23.36
N THR A 138 -19.38 -23.33 -24.42
CA THR A 138 -18.53 -24.50 -24.67
C THR A 138 -17.20 -24.04 -25.27
N GLY A 139 -16.08 -24.34 -24.61
CA GLY A 139 -14.75 -23.94 -25.05
C GLY A 139 -13.65 -24.56 -24.21
N VAL A 140 -12.42 -24.37 -24.66
CA VAL A 140 -11.18 -24.82 -24.00
C VAL A 140 -10.13 -23.73 -24.09
N ILE A 141 -9.10 -23.83 -23.28
CA ILE A 141 -7.87 -23.03 -23.36
C ILE A 141 -6.75 -23.85 -24.00
N THR A 142 -5.85 -23.20 -24.72
CA THR A 142 -4.68 -23.85 -25.32
C THR A 142 -3.68 -24.27 -24.25
N ASP A 143 -3.02 -25.41 -24.49
CA ASP A 143 -1.96 -25.94 -23.64
C ASP A 143 -0.61 -25.20 -23.82
N ILE A 144 0.47 -25.71 -23.20
CA ILE A 144 1.80 -25.11 -23.24
C ILE A 144 2.41 -25.09 -24.68
N ASP A 145 1.97 -25.97 -25.56
CA ASP A 145 2.37 -26.04 -26.95
C ASP A 145 1.40 -25.32 -27.90
N GLY A 146 0.41 -24.58 -27.31
CA GLY A 146 -0.62 -23.87 -28.04
C GLY A 146 -1.73 -24.77 -28.61
N ASN A 147 -1.76 -26.07 -28.27
CA ASN A 147 -2.72 -26.99 -28.82
C ASN A 147 -4.04 -26.95 -28.05
N PHE A 148 -5.14 -27.28 -28.72
CA PHE A 148 -6.44 -27.47 -28.13
C PHE A 148 -7.18 -28.65 -28.78
N THR A 149 -8.07 -29.26 -28.03
CA THR A 149 -9.00 -30.29 -28.50
C THR A 149 -10.40 -29.95 -28.02
N LEU A 150 -11.36 -29.86 -28.92
CA LEU A 150 -12.73 -29.46 -28.62
C LEU A 150 -13.72 -30.25 -29.45
N GLU A 151 -14.81 -30.69 -28.82
CA GLU A 151 -15.93 -31.32 -29.55
C GLU A 151 -16.95 -30.25 -29.95
N VAL A 152 -17.21 -30.15 -31.27
CA VAL A 152 -18.05 -29.09 -31.81
C VAL A 152 -18.97 -29.64 -32.93
N PRO A 153 -20.13 -28.99 -33.18
CA PRO A 153 -20.93 -29.27 -34.38
C PRO A 153 -20.13 -28.98 -35.65
N ALA A 154 -20.38 -29.68 -36.72
CA ALA A 154 -19.65 -29.55 -37.99
C ALA A 154 -19.86 -28.17 -38.66
N ASP A 155 -20.93 -27.48 -38.34
CA ASP A 155 -21.30 -26.10 -38.78
C ASP A 155 -20.97 -25.00 -37.79
N ALA A 156 -20.27 -25.32 -36.70
CA ALA A 156 -19.90 -24.36 -35.66
C ALA A 156 -18.91 -23.32 -36.18
N GLN A 157 -18.90 -22.18 -35.50
CA GLN A 157 -17.83 -21.15 -35.60
C GLN A 157 -17.02 -21.16 -34.32
N LEU A 158 -15.69 -21.12 -34.44
CA LEU A 158 -14.77 -20.96 -33.33
C LEU A 158 -14.45 -19.51 -33.16
N VAL A 159 -14.45 -19.05 -31.92
CA VAL A 159 -14.03 -17.72 -31.49
C VAL A 159 -12.77 -17.88 -30.66
N ILE A 160 -11.64 -17.42 -31.19
CA ILE A 160 -10.35 -17.48 -30.53
C ILE A 160 -10.00 -16.08 -30.04
N SER A 161 -9.65 -15.99 -28.76
CA SER A 161 -9.26 -14.72 -28.12
C SER A 161 -8.14 -14.93 -27.13
N TYR A 162 -7.18 -14.02 -27.15
CA TYR A 162 -6.11 -13.94 -26.18
C TYR A 162 -5.74 -12.47 -25.94
N ILE A 163 -5.24 -12.15 -24.73
CA ILE A 163 -4.87 -10.79 -24.39
C ILE A 163 -3.70 -10.33 -25.25
N GLY A 164 -3.85 -9.20 -25.94
CA GLY A 164 -2.82 -8.65 -26.82
C GLY A 164 -2.94 -9.09 -28.28
N TYR A 165 -3.93 -9.91 -28.63
CA TYR A 165 -4.15 -10.38 -29.99
C TYR A 165 -5.55 -10.04 -30.50
N LYS A 166 -5.66 -9.82 -31.81
CA LYS A 166 -6.95 -9.63 -32.46
C LYS A 166 -7.80 -10.88 -32.35
N LYS A 167 -9.08 -10.70 -32.00
CA LYS A 167 -10.06 -11.80 -31.94
C LYS A 167 -10.23 -12.42 -33.32
N VAL A 168 -10.05 -13.74 -33.42
CA VAL A 168 -10.20 -14.49 -34.67
C VAL A 168 -11.49 -15.30 -34.63
N ILE A 169 -12.28 -15.30 -35.70
CA ILE A 169 -13.50 -16.10 -35.83
C ILE A 169 -13.34 -17.00 -37.08
N ILE A 170 -13.43 -18.31 -36.88
CA ILE A 170 -13.20 -19.29 -37.93
C ILE A 170 -14.37 -20.27 -38.00
N PRO A 171 -14.98 -20.49 -39.17
CA PRO A 171 -16.00 -21.54 -39.32
C PRO A 171 -15.33 -22.92 -39.37
N VAL A 172 -15.92 -23.90 -38.70
CA VAL A 172 -15.41 -25.29 -38.65
C VAL A 172 -15.57 -25.99 -40.01
N ASN A 173 -16.73 -25.84 -40.65
CA ASN A 173 -17.02 -26.37 -41.98
C ASN A 173 -16.56 -27.84 -42.20
N GLY A 174 -16.74 -28.68 -41.15
CA GLY A 174 -16.35 -30.10 -41.20
C GLY A 174 -14.84 -30.38 -41.15
N LYS A 175 -13.96 -29.38 -40.98
CA LYS A 175 -12.53 -29.57 -40.79
C LYS A 175 -12.25 -30.07 -39.37
N THR A 176 -11.28 -30.96 -39.23
CA THR A 176 -10.88 -31.55 -37.93
C THR A 176 -9.56 -31.02 -37.40
N ASN A 177 -8.71 -30.43 -38.26
CA ASN A 177 -7.41 -29.87 -37.86
C ASN A 177 -7.34 -28.40 -38.21
N PHE A 178 -6.87 -27.59 -37.26
CA PHE A 178 -6.72 -26.15 -37.40
C PHE A 178 -5.32 -25.66 -36.97
N THR A 179 -4.71 -24.83 -37.79
CA THR A 179 -3.60 -23.96 -37.33
C THR A 179 -4.11 -22.54 -37.41
N ILE A 180 -4.27 -21.93 -36.26
CA ILE A 180 -4.89 -20.62 -36.10
C ILE A 180 -3.79 -19.62 -35.82
N LYS A 181 -3.55 -18.72 -36.76
CA LYS A 181 -2.60 -17.63 -36.60
C LYS A 181 -3.34 -16.42 -36.06
N MET A 182 -2.92 -15.93 -34.90
CA MET A 182 -3.44 -14.69 -34.32
C MET A 182 -2.48 -13.56 -34.66
N GLU A 183 -3.03 -12.45 -35.12
CA GLU A 183 -2.28 -11.21 -35.32
C GLU A 183 -2.21 -10.44 -34.02
N ASP A 184 -1.05 -9.85 -33.73
CA ASP A 184 -0.93 -8.91 -32.61
C ASP A 184 -1.99 -7.81 -32.77
N ASP A 185 -2.76 -7.56 -31.74
CA ASP A 185 -3.59 -6.38 -31.67
C ASP A 185 -2.70 -5.17 -31.40
N ALA A 186 -1.98 -4.74 -32.44
CA ALA A 186 -1.13 -3.54 -32.43
C ALA A 186 -1.97 -2.25 -32.21
N LEU A 187 -3.29 -2.35 -32.18
CA LEU A 187 -4.17 -1.37 -31.61
C LEU A 187 -4.07 -1.48 -30.10
N LYS A 188 -2.98 -0.84 -29.54
CA LYS A 188 -2.96 -0.26 -28.20
C LYS A 188 -4.00 -0.88 -27.24
N LEU A 189 -3.57 -1.80 -26.41
CA LEU A 189 -4.09 -1.78 -25.04
C LEU A 189 -3.77 -0.37 -24.52
N GLU A 190 -4.74 0.55 -24.63
CA GLU A 190 -4.63 1.87 -24.03
C GLU A 190 -4.48 1.64 -22.54
N THR A 191 -3.25 1.72 -22.05
CA THR A 191 -2.94 1.56 -20.64
C THR A 191 -3.76 2.58 -19.88
N VAL A 192 -4.73 2.09 -19.10
CA VAL A 192 -5.56 2.91 -18.24
C VAL A 192 -4.92 2.91 -16.86
N VAL A 193 -4.51 4.07 -16.41
CA VAL A 193 -3.94 4.25 -15.07
C VAL A 193 -4.99 4.83 -14.12
N VAL A 194 -4.94 4.39 -12.88
CA VAL A 194 -5.68 5.02 -11.80
C VAL A 194 -4.92 6.28 -11.40
N THR A 195 -5.59 7.41 -11.49
CA THR A 195 -5.04 8.71 -11.11
C THR A 195 -5.61 9.17 -9.76
N ALA A 196 -5.39 10.43 -9.41
CA ALA A 196 -5.88 10.99 -8.17
C ALA A 196 -7.41 10.79 -8.03
N MET A 197 -7.86 10.58 -6.79
CA MET A 197 -9.27 10.31 -6.40
C MET A 197 -9.87 9.03 -7.02
N GLY A 198 -9.03 8.10 -7.53
CA GLY A 198 -9.49 6.87 -8.17
C GLY A 198 -10.05 7.07 -9.59
N ILE A 199 -9.87 8.25 -10.20
CA ILE A 199 -10.29 8.53 -11.56
C ILE A 199 -9.41 7.75 -12.53
N LYS A 200 -10.00 6.98 -13.42
CA LYS A 200 -9.29 6.24 -14.46
C LYS A 200 -9.06 7.15 -15.66
N LYS A 201 -7.82 7.28 -16.10
CA LYS A 201 -7.41 8.03 -17.31
C LYS A 201 -6.54 7.19 -18.22
N LYS A 202 -6.57 7.45 -19.52
CA LYS A 202 -5.59 6.89 -20.48
C LYS A 202 -4.19 7.41 -20.13
N GLU A 203 -3.20 6.57 -19.97
CA GLU A 203 -1.82 6.95 -19.65
C GLU A 203 -1.28 7.98 -20.66
N ALA A 204 -1.55 7.76 -21.93
CA ALA A 204 -1.17 8.67 -23.00
C ALA A 204 -1.72 10.10 -22.81
N SER A 205 -2.89 10.27 -22.19
CA SER A 205 -3.54 11.58 -21.99
C SER A 205 -3.03 12.35 -20.77
N LEU A 206 -2.15 11.77 -19.93
CA LEU A 206 -1.68 12.42 -18.71
C LEU A 206 -0.71 13.57 -19.01
N THR A 207 -0.91 14.67 -18.30
CA THR A 207 -0.13 15.92 -18.43
C THR A 207 1.06 16.01 -17.50
N TYR A 208 1.30 14.98 -16.69
CA TYR A 208 2.36 14.89 -15.68
C TYR A 208 3.02 13.50 -15.69
N SER A 209 4.21 13.40 -15.07
CA SER A 209 4.94 12.14 -14.99
C SER A 209 4.28 11.21 -13.97
N THR A 210 3.97 10.00 -14.41
CA THR A 210 3.50 8.89 -13.56
C THR A 210 4.28 7.64 -13.92
N GLN A 211 4.37 6.75 -12.96
CA GLN A 211 4.89 5.41 -13.20
C GLN A 211 3.99 4.40 -12.51
N GLN A 212 3.55 3.40 -13.27
CA GLN A 212 2.77 2.29 -12.74
C GLN A 212 3.63 1.04 -12.69
N LEU A 213 3.55 0.32 -11.58
CA LEU A 213 4.18 -0.96 -11.35
C LEU A 213 3.10 -1.99 -11.05
N ASN A 214 3.15 -3.13 -11.72
CA ASN A 214 2.20 -4.21 -11.50
C ASN A 214 2.56 -4.99 -10.22
N GLY A 215 1.55 -5.53 -9.55
CA GLY A 215 1.73 -6.32 -8.33
C GLY A 215 2.65 -7.52 -8.54
N ASP A 216 2.64 -8.14 -9.71
CA ASP A 216 3.50 -9.27 -10.03
C ASP A 216 4.99 -8.87 -10.07
N GLU A 217 5.31 -7.67 -10.57
CA GLU A 217 6.68 -7.13 -10.53
C GLU A 217 7.16 -6.81 -9.10
N LEU A 218 6.24 -6.30 -8.26
CA LEU A 218 6.54 -6.02 -6.85
C LEU A 218 6.78 -7.32 -6.07
N ASN A 219 6.07 -8.38 -6.45
CA ASN A 219 6.08 -9.66 -5.76
C ASN A 219 7.18 -10.61 -6.24
N LYS A 220 7.95 -10.28 -7.28
CA LYS A 220 9.11 -11.09 -7.72
C LYS A 220 10.16 -11.23 -6.61
N VAL A 221 10.43 -10.14 -5.88
CA VAL A 221 11.31 -10.13 -4.70
C VAL A 221 10.55 -9.48 -3.56
N LYS A 222 9.95 -10.29 -2.70
CA LYS A 222 9.16 -9.80 -1.57
C LYS A 222 10.07 -9.35 -0.43
N ASP A 223 9.73 -8.22 0.17
CA ASP A 223 10.34 -7.72 1.40
C ASP A 223 9.27 -7.65 2.50
N ALA A 224 9.66 -7.76 3.77
CA ALA A 224 8.76 -7.62 4.91
C ALA A 224 8.07 -6.24 4.94
N ASN A 225 8.75 -5.20 4.43
CA ASN A 225 8.19 -3.89 4.11
C ASN A 225 8.13 -3.74 2.59
N MET A 226 6.93 -3.83 2.00
CA MET A 226 6.72 -3.84 0.55
C MET A 226 7.26 -2.59 -0.17
N ILE A 227 7.42 -1.46 0.53
CA ILE A 227 7.98 -0.24 -0.06
C ILE A 227 9.44 -0.45 -0.48
N ASN A 228 10.17 -1.30 0.22
CA ASN A 228 11.55 -1.64 -0.16
C ASN A 228 11.64 -2.30 -1.55
N SER A 229 10.56 -2.97 -1.98
CA SER A 229 10.49 -3.57 -3.32
C SER A 229 10.41 -2.54 -4.45
N LEU A 230 10.13 -1.26 -4.16
CA LEU A 230 10.14 -0.16 -5.12
C LEU A 230 11.54 0.42 -5.34
N ALA A 231 12.53 0.12 -4.48
CA ALA A 231 13.87 0.68 -4.58
C ALA A 231 14.49 0.37 -5.96
N GLY A 232 14.98 1.39 -6.65
CA GLY A 232 15.58 1.28 -7.99
C GLY A 232 14.58 1.03 -9.13
N LYS A 233 13.25 1.01 -8.87
CA LYS A 233 12.25 0.76 -9.93
C LYS A 233 11.56 2.01 -10.46
N SER A 234 11.81 3.17 -9.86
CA SER A 234 11.16 4.42 -10.26
C SER A 234 12.14 5.59 -10.23
N ALA A 235 12.29 6.27 -11.37
CA ALA A 235 13.11 7.48 -11.49
C ALA A 235 12.59 8.57 -10.54
N GLY A 236 13.51 9.31 -9.88
CA GLY A 236 13.16 10.38 -8.95
C GLY A 236 12.56 9.92 -7.61
N VAL A 237 12.55 8.61 -7.32
CA VAL A 237 12.09 8.02 -6.05
C VAL A 237 13.27 7.39 -5.34
N GLN A 238 13.59 7.89 -4.17
CA GLN A 238 14.63 7.37 -3.30
C GLN A 238 13.98 6.69 -2.10
N ILE A 239 14.41 5.46 -1.81
CA ILE A 239 13.93 4.68 -0.67
C ILE A 239 15.12 4.35 0.20
N THR A 240 15.07 4.80 1.46
CA THR A 240 16.10 4.53 2.46
C THR A 240 15.49 3.65 3.53
N LYS A 241 16.08 2.47 3.71
CA LYS A 241 15.71 1.54 4.79
C LYS A 241 16.22 2.09 6.12
N SER A 242 15.45 1.87 7.17
CA SER A 242 15.90 2.15 8.54
C SER A 242 17.04 1.21 8.94
N SER A 243 17.96 1.69 9.78
CA SER A 243 18.99 0.89 10.44
C SER A 243 18.43 -0.02 11.53
N SER A 244 17.16 0.08 11.86
CA SER A 244 16.47 -0.68 12.91
C SER A 244 16.30 -2.17 12.61
N GLY A 245 16.83 -2.66 11.49
CA GLY A 245 16.79 -4.07 11.12
C GLY A 245 15.43 -4.55 10.60
N LEU A 246 15.12 -5.80 10.88
CA LEU A 246 13.89 -6.44 10.38
C LEU A 246 12.63 -5.82 11.02
N GLY A 247 11.70 -5.41 10.19
CA GLY A 247 10.46 -4.74 10.60
C GLY A 247 10.57 -3.23 10.73
N GLY A 248 11.74 -2.65 10.45
CA GLY A 248 11.96 -1.21 10.45
C GLY A 248 11.18 -0.49 9.34
N SER A 249 11.04 0.83 9.52
CA SER A 249 10.39 1.72 8.57
C SER A 249 11.23 1.95 7.32
N ALA A 250 10.61 2.50 6.28
CA ALA A 250 11.28 2.98 5.10
C ALA A 250 10.95 4.45 4.86
N LYS A 251 11.98 5.25 4.62
CA LYS A 251 11.81 6.65 4.22
C LYS A 251 11.75 6.74 2.70
N VAL A 252 10.63 7.24 2.20
CA VAL A 252 10.45 7.49 0.77
C VAL A 252 10.56 8.98 0.51
N SER A 253 11.42 9.35 -0.43
CA SER A 253 11.58 10.72 -0.91
C SER A 253 11.30 10.78 -2.40
N ILE A 254 10.35 11.61 -2.81
CA ILE A 254 10.04 11.86 -4.21
C ILE A 254 10.53 13.25 -4.60
N ARG A 255 11.55 13.31 -5.46
CA ARG A 255 12.15 14.57 -5.93
C ARG A 255 12.71 15.45 -4.81
N GLY A 256 13.17 14.84 -3.69
CA GLY A 256 13.81 15.51 -2.57
C GLY A 256 12.87 16.11 -1.51
N ALA A 257 13.43 16.58 -0.40
CA ALA A 257 12.69 17.19 0.70
C ALA A 257 12.17 18.57 0.31
N ARG A 258 10.97 18.94 0.77
CA ARG A 258 10.29 20.21 0.46
C ARG A 258 10.08 21.11 1.68
N SER A 259 10.06 20.53 2.88
CA SER A 259 9.92 21.26 4.13
C SER A 259 11.18 21.14 4.97
N ALA A 260 11.64 22.26 5.54
CA ALA A 260 12.76 22.32 6.47
C ALA A 260 12.33 22.05 7.92
N PHE A 261 11.03 21.97 8.18
CA PHE A 261 10.53 21.71 9.52
C PHE A 261 10.89 20.29 9.96
N ALA A 262 11.57 20.15 11.10
CA ALA A 262 12.11 18.86 11.57
C ALA A 262 11.05 17.77 11.76
N SER A 263 9.84 18.15 12.18
CA SER A 263 8.67 17.26 12.25
C SER A 263 7.81 17.29 10.98
N GLY A 264 8.25 18.04 9.95
CA GLY A 264 7.61 18.10 8.65
C GLY A 264 7.68 16.74 7.97
N ASN A 265 6.54 16.19 7.64
CA ASN A 265 6.47 14.93 6.93
C ASN A 265 6.88 15.15 5.46
N ASN A 266 8.14 14.86 5.13
CA ASN A 266 8.65 14.90 3.75
C ASN A 266 8.34 13.59 2.99
N GLN A 267 7.53 12.70 3.54
CA GLN A 267 7.11 11.46 2.91
C GLN A 267 5.90 11.66 1.99
N PRO A 268 5.72 10.83 0.95
CA PRO A 268 4.56 10.89 0.09
C PRO A 268 3.28 10.45 0.83
N LEU A 269 2.14 10.90 0.34
CA LEU A 269 0.84 10.38 0.76
C LEU A 269 0.63 8.99 0.18
N TYR A 270 0.23 8.05 1.02
CA TYR A 270 -0.24 6.74 0.58
C TYR A 270 -1.75 6.72 0.47
N VAL A 271 -2.23 6.17 -0.63
CA VAL A 271 -3.65 6.08 -0.95
C VAL A 271 -3.98 4.66 -1.34
N ILE A 272 -4.94 4.03 -0.67
CA ILE A 272 -5.40 2.68 -0.96
C ILE A 272 -6.80 2.75 -1.58
N ASP A 273 -6.97 2.18 -2.77
CA ASP A 273 -8.24 2.16 -3.52
C ASP A 273 -8.90 3.54 -3.63
N GLY A 274 -8.06 4.59 -3.76
CA GLY A 274 -8.48 5.98 -3.92
C GLY A 274 -8.73 6.75 -2.62
N VAL A 275 -8.49 6.15 -1.45
CA VAL A 275 -8.71 6.77 -0.13
C VAL A 275 -7.38 6.94 0.63
N PRO A 276 -7.11 8.13 1.22
CA PRO A 276 -5.91 8.37 2.02
C PRO A 276 -5.78 7.43 3.21
N MET A 277 -4.57 6.93 3.44
CA MET A 277 -4.20 6.03 4.52
C MET A 277 -3.30 6.74 5.53
N LEU A 278 -3.44 6.43 6.83
CA LEU A 278 -2.47 6.85 7.85
C LEU A 278 -1.11 6.17 7.61
N ASN A 279 -0.08 6.99 7.43
CA ASN A 279 1.32 6.52 7.43
C ASN A 279 2.00 7.01 8.70
N ILE A 280 1.89 6.23 9.77
CA ILE A 280 2.48 6.54 11.07
C ILE A 280 3.84 5.87 11.13
N THR A 281 4.86 6.67 11.40
CA THR A 281 6.21 6.23 11.74
C THR A 281 6.51 6.68 13.15
N THR A 282 7.05 5.80 13.96
CA THR A 282 7.51 6.12 15.33
C THR A 282 8.93 6.64 15.35
N GLU A 283 9.62 6.58 14.21
CA GLU A 283 10.98 7.07 14.06
C GLU A 283 11.03 8.59 14.05
N SER A 284 11.77 9.20 14.95
CA SER A 284 12.06 10.64 14.92
C SER A 284 13.36 10.90 14.17
N THR A 285 13.46 12.05 13.52
CA THR A 285 14.70 12.48 12.83
C THR A 285 15.88 12.61 13.80
N ALA A 286 15.61 13.04 15.03
CA ALA A 286 16.61 13.13 16.09
C ALA A 286 17.21 11.77 16.45
N THR A 287 16.42 10.71 16.42
CA THR A 287 16.82 9.32 16.67
C THR A 287 17.80 8.83 15.64
N VAL A 288 17.48 9.06 14.36
CA VAL A 288 18.30 8.60 13.22
C VAL A 288 19.65 9.32 13.18
N MET A 289 19.69 10.57 13.61
CA MET A 289 20.90 11.40 13.62
C MET A 289 21.74 11.21 14.89
N GLY A 290 21.36 10.32 15.80
CA GLY A 290 22.08 10.12 17.06
C GLY A 290 21.92 11.28 18.05
N GLY A 291 20.88 12.10 17.88
CA GLY A 291 20.52 13.14 18.85
C GLY A 291 19.78 12.57 20.03
N GLU A 292 19.85 13.25 21.12
CA GLU A 292 19.31 12.97 22.44
C GLU A 292 19.06 11.53 22.85
N ASN A 293 19.71 11.14 23.87
CA ASN A 293 19.91 9.83 24.39
C ASN A 293 18.73 9.30 25.21
N ASP A 294 17.56 9.29 24.61
CA ASP A 294 16.34 9.05 25.38
C ASP A 294 16.03 7.59 25.65
N GLY A 295 16.65 6.63 24.93
CA GLY A 295 16.31 5.20 25.06
C GLY A 295 14.85 4.86 24.77
N VAL A 296 14.05 5.85 24.43
CA VAL A 296 12.62 5.75 24.10
C VAL A 296 12.38 5.65 22.60
N ASN A 297 13.37 6.02 21.84
CA ASN A 297 13.28 6.01 20.41
C ASN A 297 13.25 4.59 19.87
N HIS A 298 12.22 4.25 19.15
CA HIS A 298 12.02 2.93 18.58
C HIS A 298 11.37 3.06 17.19
N ASP A 299 11.66 2.10 16.35
CA ASP A 299 11.03 1.97 15.04
C ASP A 299 10.09 0.77 15.02
N SER A 300 8.80 1.03 14.93
CA SER A 300 7.75 0.01 14.83
C SER A 300 7.31 -0.27 13.38
N GLY A 301 8.09 0.18 12.40
CA GLY A 301 7.72 0.17 11.00
C GLY A 301 6.78 1.32 10.61
N ASP A 302 6.58 1.51 9.32
CA ASP A 302 5.68 2.50 8.76
C ASP A 302 4.27 1.92 8.50
N GLY A 303 3.32 2.80 8.09
CA GLY A 303 1.95 2.39 7.81
C GLY A 303 1.83 1.46 6.61
N VAL A 304 2.71 1.57 5.62
CA VAL A 304 2.69 0.75 4.39
C VAL A 304 3.26 -0.64 4.64
N SER A 305 4.22 -0.77 5.57
CA SER A 305 4.75 -2.07 5.99
C SER A 305 3.67 -2.99 6.57
N ASN A 306 2.51 -2.43 6.91
CA ASN A 306 1.37 -3.18 7.46
C ASN A 306 0.57 -3.92 6.38
N LEU A 307 0.73 -3.60 5.11
CA LEU A 307 0.02 -4.24 4.02
C LEU A 307 0.64 -5.60 3.66
N ASN A 308 -0.18 -6.49 3.10
CA ASN A 308 0.28 -7.73 2.51
C ASN A 308 0.67 -7.47 1.04
N PRO A 309 1.92 -7.74 0.61
CA PRO A 309 2.33 -7.54 -0.77
C PRO A 309 1.49 -8.32 -1.79
N ASP A 310 0.99 -9.51 -1.42
CA ASP A 310 0.18 -10.34 -2.29
C ASP A 310 -1.21 -9.78 -2.57
N ASP A 311 -1.70 -8.84 -1.75
CA ASP A 311 -3.00 -8.18 -1.95
C ASP A 311 -2.94 -7.04 -2.97
N ILE A 312 -1.74 -6.68 -3.46
CA ILE A 312 -1.55 -5.55 -4.35
C ILE A 312 -1.75 -5.98 -5.81
N GLU A 313 -2.60 -5.28 -6.53
CA GLU A 313 -2.79 -5.43 -7.98
C GLU A 313 -1.83 -4.50 -8.74
N SER A 314 -1.69 -3.26 -8.29
CA SER A 314 -0.76 -2.29 -8.88
C SER A 314 -0.42 -1.15 -7.93
N MET A 315 0.71 -0.50 -8.18
CA MET A 315 1.10 0.77 -7.57
C MET A 315 1.33 1.82 -8.65
N SER A 316 0.79 3.02 -8.45
CA SER A 316 1.06 4.17 -9.31
C SER A 316 1.71 5.29 -8.50
N ILE A 317 2.84 5.78 -8.96
CA ILE A 317 3.60 6.84 -8.30
C ILE A 317 3.32 8.16 -9.01
N LEU A 318 2.69 9.08 -8.29
CA LEU A 318 2.38 10.43 -8.77
C LEU A 318 3.45 11.40 -8.24
N LYS A 319 4.41 11.78 -9.09
CA LYS A 319 5.62 12.50 -8.67
C LYS A 319 5.44 14.02 -8.61
N GLY A 320 4.62 14.57 -9.48
CA GLY A 320 4.42 16.02 -9.62
C GLY A 320 3.32 16.60 -8.74
N ALA A 321 3.40 17.90 -8.45
CA ALA A 321 2.34 18.62 -7.73
C ALA A 321 1.00 18.60 -8.50
N SER A 322 1.02 18.58 -9.83
CA SER A 322 -0.17 18.49 -10.68
C SER A 322 -0.96 17.21 -10.46
N ALA A 323 -0.24 16.09 -10.32
CA ALA A 323 -0.85 14.80 -10.03
C ALA A 323 -1.42 14.72 -8.61
N ALA A 324 -0.79 15.43 -7.68
CA ALA A 324 -1.12 15.44 -6.27
C ALA A 324 -2.20 16.48 -5.88
N ALA A 325 -2.46 17.47 -6.72
CA ALA A 325 -3.33 18.60 -6.40
C ALA A 325 -4.75 18.20 -5.94
N LEU A 326 -5.30 17.10 -6.46
CA LEU A 326 -6.62 16.60 -6.06
C LEU A 326 -6.65 16.01 -4.62
N TYR A 327 -5.51 15.59 -4.07
CA TYR A 327 -5.42 15.11 -2.68
C TYR A 327 -5.08 16.21 -1.67
N GLY A 328 -4.76 17.43 -2.14
CA GLY A 328 -4.53 18.62 -1.34
C GLY A 328 -3.20 18.61 -0.59
N SER A 329 -3.19 19.27 0.58
CA SER A 329 -1.98 19.53 1.39
C SER A 329 -1.20 18.27 1.76
N GLN A 330 -1.88 17.17 2.02
CA GLN A 330 -1.25 15.90 2.40
C GLN A 330 -0.40 15.29 1.28
N ALA A 331 -0.67 15.68 0.03
CA ALA A 331 0.01 15.19 -1.16
C ALA A 331 1.16 16.08 -1.65
N ALA A 332 1.54 17.09 -0.86
CA ALA A 332 2.60 18.03 -1.23
C ALA A 332 3.92 17.34 -1.65
N ASN A 333 4.24 16.20 -1.06
CA ASN A 333 5.46 15.42 -1.32
C ASN A 333 5.28 14.30 -2.36
N GLY A 334 4.19 14.32 -3.13
CA GLY A 334 3.81 13.27 -4.06
C GLY A 334 2.84 12.25 -3.46
N VAL A 335 2.38 11.32 -4.28
CA VAL A 335 1.39 10.30 -3.88
C VAL A 335 1.79 8.94 -4.41
N ILE A 336 1.65 7.92 -3.59
CA ILE A 336 1.74 6.52 -3.98
C ILE A 336 0.33 5.92 -3.88
N LEU A 337 -0.25 5.65 -5.05
CA LEU A 337 -1.56 5.00 -5.16
C LEU A 337 -1.38 3.50 -5.16
N ILE A 338 -2.06 2.82 -4.26
CA ILE A 338 -2.05 1.37 -4.12
C ILE A 338 -3.45 0.87 -4.51
N THR A 339 -3.52 0.04 -5.54
CA THR A 339 -4.75 -0.66 -5.92
C THR A 339 -4.67 -2.07 -5.40
N THR A 340 -5.66 -2.49 -4.61
CA THR A 340 -5.72 -3.85 -4.07
C THR A 340 -6.47 -4.78 -5.01
N LYS A 341 -6.14 -6.07 -4.94
CA LYS A 341 -6.82 -7.13 -5.69
C LYS A 341 -8.28 -7.23 -5.30
N SER A 342 -9.13 -7.58 -6.26
CA SER A 342 -10.56 -7.82 -6.09
C SER A 342 -10.92 -9.19 -6.65
N GLY A 343 -12.13 -9.68 -6.38
CA GLY A 343 -12.69 -10.83 -7.09
C GLY A 343 -12.82 -10.53 -8.59
N LYS A 344 -12.91 -11.56 -9.41
CA LYS A 344 -13.10 -11.45 -10.88
C LYS A 344 -14.28 -12.31 -11.32
N ALA A 345 -15.11 -11.76 -12.22
CA ALA A 345 -16.23 -12.48 -12.79
C ALA A 345 -15.75 -13.71 -13.61
N GLY A 346 -16.46 -14.81 -13.47
CA GLY A 346 -16.13 -16.06 -14.18
C GLY A 346 -14.90 -16.81 -13.64
N MET A 347 -14.33 -16.35 -12.50
CA MET A 347 -13.15 -16.96 -11.90
C MET A 347 -13.50 -17.55 -10.52
N SER A 348 -12.92 -18.72 -10.23
CA SER A 348 -12.82 -19.26 -8.87
C SER A 348 -11.42 -19.81 -8.68
N ARG A 349 -10.60 -19.13 -7.88
CA ARG A 349 -9.16 -19.41 -7.74
C ARG A 349 -8.72 -19.33 -6.28
N VAL A 350 -7.98 -20.35 -5.87
CA VAL A 350 -7.21 -20.35 -4.62
C VAL A 350 -5.73 -20.28 -4.98
N THR A 351 -5.00 -19.35 -4.36
CA THR A 351 -3.56 -19.24 -4.58
C THR A 351 -2.86 -19.30 -3.23
N PHE A 352 -1.89 -20.20 -3.11
CA PHE A 352 -0.94 -20.23 -2.01
C PHE A 352 0.40 -19.70 -2.51
N SER A 353 0.98 -18.77 -1.78
CA SER A 353 2.29 -18.17 -2.06
C SER A 353 3.18 -18.32 -0.84
N SER A 354 4.40 -18.79 -1.05
CA SER A 354 5.43 -18.90 0.00
C SER A 354 6.73 -18.28 -0.51
N ASN A 355 7.32 -17.40 0.28
CA ASN A 355 8.59 -16.77 0.00
C ASN A 355 9.51 -16.95 1.21
N LEU A 356 10.74 -17.39 0.96
CA LEU A 356 11.79 -17.51 1.96
C LEU A 356 12.96 -16.62 1.53
N THR A 357 13.37 -15.72 2.41
CA THR A 357 14.51 -14.83 2.21
C THR A 357 15.57 -15.15 3.27
N VAL A 358 16.81 -15.26 2.84
CA VAL A 358 17.97 -15.39 3.71
C VAL A 358 18.86 -14.17 3.51
N ASP A 359 19.12 -13.44 4.58
CA ASP A 359 19.94 -12.24 4.59
C ASP A 359 21.28 -12.53 5.27
N HIS A 360 22.36 -12.04 4.71
CA HIS A 360 23.72 -12.16 5.26
C HIS A 360 24.44 -10.81 5.20
N ALA A 361 25.22 -10.49 6.23
CA ALA A 361 26.03 -9.27 6.27
C ALA A 361 27.25 -9.43 5.36
N VAL A 362 27.36 -8.61 4.30
CA VAL A 362 28.44 -8.72 3.31
C VAL A 362 29.36 -7.51 3.28
N SER A 363 28.93 -6.36 3.79
CA SER A 363 29.69 -5.12 3.82
C SER A 363 30.00 -4.76 5.27
N LEU A 364 31.12 -5.20 5.75
CA LEU A 364 31.63 -4.96 7.10
C LEU A 364 32.78 -3.94 7.05
N PRO A 365 33.00 -3.16 8.13
CA PRO A 365 34.16 -2.27 8.20
C PRO A 365 35.47 -3.05 8.12
N GLU A 366 36.44 -2.49 7.41
CA GLU A 366 37.81 -2.99 7.42
C GLU A 366 38.58 -2.30 8.53
N PHE A 367 39.25 -3.10 9.39
CA PHE A 367 40.01 -2.60 10.49
C PHE A 367 41.51 -2.84 10.27
N GLN A 368 42.38 -2.03 10.92
CA GLN A 368 43.80 -2.28 10.96
C GLN A 368 44.09 -3.49 11.84
N ASN A 369 45.11 -4.32 11.47
CA ASN A 369 45.55 -5.48 12.20
C ASN A 369 47.08 -5.47 12.42
N ASN A 370 47.69 -4.26 12.43
CA ASN A 370 49.14 -4.09 12.64
C ASN A 370 49.51 -3.64 14.05
N TYR A 371 48.61 -2.95 14.76
CA TYR A 371 48.81 -2.46 16.11
C TYR A 371 47.79 -3.10 17.05
N GLY A 372 48.27 -3.72 18.08
CA GLY A 372 47.50 -4.46 19.07
C GLY A 372 46.93 -3.56 20.16
N GLN A 373 46.61 -4.21 21.28
CA GLN A 373 46.15 -3.51 22.46
C GLN A 373 47.23 -2.58 23.02
N THR A 374 46.82 -1.45 23.60
CA THR A 374 47.64 -0.66 24.52
C THR A 374 48.00 -1.44 25.78
N ALA A 375 49.02 -1.00 26.53
CA ALA A 375 49.48 -1.67 27.72
C ALA A 375 48.42 -1.84 28.82
N ASP A 376 47.44 -0.95 28.85
CA ASP A 376 46.27 -1.01 29.74
C ASP A 376 45.11 -1.86 29.17
N GLY A 377 45.24 -2.41 27.96
CA GLY A 377 44.26 -3.27 27.32
C GLY A 377 42.98 -2.55 26.82
N THR A 378 42.95 -1.24 26.83
CA THR A 378 41.72 -0.45 26.58
C THR A 378 41.58 0.08 25.15
N SER A 379 42.66 0.10 24.35
CA SER A 379 42.69 0.70 23.02
C SER A 379 43.42 -0.20 22.01
N SER A 380 43.20 0.05 20.70
CA SER A 380 43.78 -0.72 19.59
C SER A 380 45.11 -0.18 19.07
N TRP A 381 45.71 0.85 19.66
CA TRP A 381 46.93 1.52 19.16
C TRP A 381 48.15 1.33 20.06
N GLY A 382 48.32 0.09 20.49
CA GLY A 382 49.49 -0.33 21.23
C GLY A 382 50.67 -0.68 20.33
N ASP A 383 51.49 -1.68 20.75
CA ASP A 383 52.68 -2.08 20.02
C ASP A 383 52.38 -2.71 18.68
N LYS A 384 53.25 -2.42 17.69
CA LYS A 384 53.20 -3.04 16.39
C LYS A 384 53.67 -4.47 16.44
N GLY A 385 52.91 -5.43 15.95
CA GLY A 385 53.25 -6.83 15.92
C GLY A 385 52.37 -7.68 15.03
N ASN A 386 52.65 -8.97 15.00
CA ASN A 386 51.77 -9.96 14.37
C ASN A 386 50.65 -10.28 15.33
N LEU A 387 49.46 -9.74 15.06
CA LEU A 387 48.29 -9.96 15.87
C LEU A 387 47.58 -11.24 15.47
N THR A 388 46.92 -11.86 16.40
CA THR A 388 45.90 -12.88 16.10
C THR A 388 44.69 -12.14 15.52
N ASP A 389 44.27 -12.54 14.34
CA ASP A 389 43.11 -11.96 13.68
C ASP A 389 41.85 -12.71 14.15
N TYR A 390 41.19 -12.15 15.15
CA TYR A 390 39.90 -12.64 15.61
C TYR A 390 38.80 -11.96 14.79
N ASP A 391 37.96 -12.73 14.12
CA ASP A 391 36.80 -12.19 13.39
C ASP A 391 35.67 -11.82 14.35
N ASN A 392 35.94 -10.90 15.27
CA ASN A 392 34.99 -10.44 16.26
C ASN A 392 33.72 -9.81 15.64
N VAL A 393 33.89 -9.12 14.51
CA VAL A 393 32.79 -8.40 13.82
C VAL A 393 31.97 -9.37 12.98
N GLY A 394 32.59 -10.26 12.21
CA GLY A 394 31.89 -11.27 11.43
C GLY A 394 31.07 -12.22 12.29
N ASN A 395 31.69 -12.68 13.41
CA ASN A 395 31.00 -13.57 14.34
C ASN A 395 29.83 -12.96 15.12
N TRP A 396 29.71 -11.64 15.14
CA TRP A 396 28.56 -10.94 15.72
C TRP A 396 27.27 -11.11 14.90
N PHE A 397 27.39 -11.13 13.57
CA PHE A 397 26.25 -11.21 12.68
C PHE A 397 25.88 -12.66 12.33
N GLY A 398 24.63 -13.00 12.46
CA GLY A 398 24.07 -14.26 11.99
C GLY A 398 23.42 -14.13 10.61
N ASN A 399 22.79 -15.21 10.16
CA ASN A 399 21.94 -15.18 9.00
C ASN A 399 20.52 -14.76 9.40
N GLY A 400 20.00 -13.71 8.76
CA GLY A 400 18.61 -13.33 8.85
C GLY A 400 17.76 -14.29 8.01
N ILE A 401 16.61 -14.70 8.53
CA ILE A 401 15.68 -15.57 7.80
C ILE A 401 14.28 -14.96 7.91
N THR A 402 13.64 -14.73 6.76
CA THR A 402 12.27 -14.20 6.70
C THR A 402 11.42 -15.10 5.82
N ALA A 403 10.32 -15.61 6.38
CA ALA A 403 9.31 -16.38 5.66
C ALA A 403 8.00 -15.57 5.56
N ILE A 404 7.48 -15.42 4.34
CA ILE A 404 6.18 -14.78 4.03
C ILE A 404 5.32 -15.83 3.35
N ASN A 405 4.22 -16.21 4.00
CA ASN A 405 3.26 -17.17 3.46
C ASN A 405 1.91 -16.51 3.35
N SER A 406 1.25 -16.64 2.21
CA SER A 406 -0.09 -16.11 1.99
C SER A 406 -1.00 -17.10 1.28
N LEU A 407 -2.27 -17.07 1.66
CA LEU A 407 -3.37 -17.79 1.03
C LEU A 407 -4.39 -16.77 0.54
N THR A 408 -4.70 -16.79 -0.74
CA THR A 408 -5.71 -15.91 -1.33
C THR A 408 -6.81 -16.72 -1.98
N PHE A 409 -8.03 -16.24 -1.88
CA PHE A 409 -9.22 -16.77 -2.52
C PHE A 409 -9.89 -15.68 -3.34
N GLN A 410 -10.12 -15.93 -4.62
CA GLN A 410 -10.81 -15.03 -5.53
C GLN A 410 -11.95 -15.78 -6.21
N THR A 411 -13.14 -15.20 -6.16
CA THR A 411 -14.29 -15.74 -6.89
C THR A 411 -15.21 -14.62 -7.33
N GLY A 412 -16.12 -14.91 -8.25
CA GLY A 412 -17.15 -13.95 -8.61
C GLY A 412 -17.94 -14.32 -9.85
N ASN A 413 -19.04 -13.64 -9.98
CA ASN A 413 -19.86 -13.55 -11.18
C ASN A 413 -20.00 -12.08 -11.60
N ASP A 414 -20.80 -11.79 -12.64
CA ASP A 414 -20.99 -10.43 -13.15
C ASP A 414 -21.59 -9.47 -12.10
N LYS A 415 -22.30 -9.99 -11.09
CA LYS A 415 -22.98 -9.16 -10.07
C LYS A 415 -22.22 -9.07 -8.75
N MET A 416 -21.48 -10.11 -8.37
CA MET A 416 -20.78 -10.19 -7.08
C MET A 416 -19.38 -10.75 -7.27
N GLN A 417 -18.39 -10.13 -6.64
CA GLN A 417 -16.97 -10.47 -6.76
C GLN A 417 -16.33 -10.40 -5.39
N THR A 418 -15.82 -11.52 -4.92
CA THR A 418 -15.24 -11.70 -3.57
C THR A 418 -13.75 -11.95 -3.65
N TYR A 419 -13.01 -11.26 -2.79
CA TYR A 419 -11.59 -11.50 -2.53
C TYR A 419 -11.38 -11.69 -1.03
N PHE A 420 -10.63 -12.72 -0.67
CA PHE A 420 -10.18 -12.97 0.71
C PHE A 420 -8.70 -13.33 0.70
N SER A 421 -7.96 -12.81 1.67
CA SER A 421 -6.56 -13.21 1.88
C SER A 421 -6.22 -13.34 3.36
N TYR A 422 -5.29 -14.24 3.63
CA TYR A 422 -4.57 -14.35 4.89
C TYR A 422 -3.08 -14.45 4.62
N ALA A 423 -2.27 -13.63 5.30
CA ALA A 423 -0.82 -13.72 5.23
C ALA A 423 -0.18 -13.76 6.60
N ASN A 424 0.91 -14.54 6.71
CA ASN A 424 1.77 -14.62 7.88
C ASN A 424 3.21 -14.34 7.49
N THR A 425 3.84 -13.38 8.16
CA THR A 425 5.26 -13.09 8.05
C THR A 425 5.95 -13.42 9.35
N ARG A 426 7.02 -14.19 9.29
CA ARG A 426 7.91 -14.47 10.43
C ARG A 426 9.36 -14.30 10.01
N GLY A 427 10.14 -13.62 10.83
CA GLY A 427 11.54 -13.44 10.52
C GLY A 427 12.40 -13.24 11.76
N THR A 428 13.69 -13.53 11.56
CA THR A 428 14.79 -13.20 12.46
C THR A 428 15.79 -12.37 11.66
N GLY A 429 16.25 -11.24 12.20
CA GLY A 429 17.23 -10.38 11.55
C GLY A 429 18.65 -10.95 11.59
N ILE A 430 19.60 -10.27 10.93
CA ILE A 430 21.03 -10.61 10.98
C ILE A 430 21.60 -10.48 12.40
N VAL A 431 20.97 -9.71 13.28
CA VAL A 431 21.15 -9.77 14.73
C VAL A 431 20.04 -10.67 15.27
N ASP A 432 20.39 -11.84 15.75
CA ASP A 432 19.48 -12.96 16.04
C ASP A 432 18.39 -12.66 17.10
N SER A 433 18.61 -11.66 17.96
CA SER A 433 17.63 -11.18 18.93
C SER A 433 16.48 -10.38 18.28
N ASN A 434 16.71 -9.78 17.10
CA ASN A 434 15.70 -9.03 16.36
C ASN A 434 14.73 -9.98 15.68
N LYS A 435 13.44 -9.91 16.03
CA LYS A 435 12.40 -10.83 15.52
C LYS A 435 11.15 -10.08 15.11
N LEU A 436 10.57 -10.49 13.97
CA LEU A 436 9.32 -10.00 13.43
C LEU A 436 8.28 -11.11 13.36
N GLN A 437 7.05 -10.79 13.76
CA GLN A 437 5.88 -11.61 13.51
C GLN A 437 4.72 -10.70 13.08
N LYS A 438 4.11 -11.01 11.94
CA LYS A 438 3.00 -10.23 11.38
C LYS A 438 1.92 -11.16 10.83
N HIS A 439 0.65 -10.77 11.01
CA HIS A 439 -0.53 -11.43 10.45
C HIS A 439 -1.42 -10.38 9.78
N ASN A 440 -1.85 -10.67 8.56
CA ASN A 440 -2.77 -9.86 7.79
C ASN A 440 -3.98 -10.69 7.39
N ILE A 441 -5.17 -10.10 7.49
CA ILE A 441 -6.42 -10.64 6.97
C ILE A 441 -7.07 -9.54 6.16
N THR A 442 -7.43 -9.82 4.91
CA THR A 442 -8.13 -8.87 4.04
C THR A 442 -9.37 -9.54 3.45
N PHE A 443 -10.48 -8.81 3.44
CA PHE A 443 -11.72 -9.20 2.80
C PHE A 443 -12.22 -8.04 1.95
N ARG A 444 -12.56 -8.30 0.69
CA ARG A 444 -13.14 -7.32 -0.22
C ARG A 444 -14.31 -7.93 -0.97
N GLU A 445 -15.41 -7.20 -1.02
CA GLU A 445 -16.59 -7.56 -1.76
C GLU A 445 -17.01 -6.41 -2.68
N THR A 446 -17.22 -6.74 -3.95
CA THR A 446 -17.77 -5.81 -4.93
C THR A 446 -19.11 -6.34 -5.40
N ALA A 447 -20.16 -5.53 -5.37
CA ALA A 447 -21.50 -5.92 -5.81
C ALA A 447 -22.10 -4.88 -6.75
N SER A 448 -22.72 -5.34 -7.83
CA SER A 448 -23.43 -4.54 -8.83
C SER A 448 -24.94 -4.77 -8.75
N PHE A 449 -25.72 -3.69 -8.73
CA PHE A 449 -27.18 -3.70 -8.61
C PHE A 449 -27.81 -2.87 -9.73
N PHE A 450 -29.09 -3.11 -9.97
CA PHE A 450 -29.92 -2.33 -10.93
C PHE A 450 -29.32 -2.27 -12.33
N ASN A 451 -28.90 -3.42 -12.89
CA ASN A 451 -28.22 -3.53 -14.18
C ASN A 451 -26.99 -2.63 -14.25
N ASP A 452 -26.09 -2.78 -13.28
CA ASP A 452 -24.83 -2.06 -13.13
C ASP A 452 -24.93 -0.55 -12.91
N ARG A 453 -26.13 -0.05 -12.58
CA ARG A 453 -26.30 1.36 -12.23
C ARG A 453 -25.78 1.72 -10.85
N LEU A 454 -25.76 0.78 -9.91
CA LEU A 454 -25.17 0.96 -8.60
C LEU A 454 -24.09 -0.10 -8.40
N LYS A 455 -22.85 0.34 -8.17
CA LYS A 455 -21.74 -0.51 -7.78
C LYS A 455 -21.33 -0.15 -6.36
N LEU A 456 -21.35 -1.14 -5.48
CA LEU A 456 -20.84 -1.07 -4.11
C LEU A 456 -19.51 -1.84 -4.04
N ASP A 457 -18.51 -1.28 -3.35
CA ASP A 457 -17.23 -1.93 -3.10
C ASP A 457 -16.86 -1.69 -1.64
N GLY A 458 -16.71 -2.76 -0.89
CA GLY A 458 -16.33 -2.74 0.52
C GLY A 458 -15.04 -3.54 0.73
N ASN A 459 -14.08 -2.94 1.45
CA ASN A 459 -12.80 -3.56 1.79
C ASN A 459 -12.57 -3.43 3.29
N ALA A 460 -12.15 -4.52 3.93
CA ALA A 460 -11.75 -4.55 5.33
C ALA A 460 -10.44 -5.32 5.49
N SER A 461 -9.46 -4.71 6.16
CA SER A 461 -8.15 -5.30 6.44
C SER A 461 -7.83 -5.19 7.93
N LEU A 462 -7.39 -6.29 8.51
CA LEU A 462 -6.92 -6.38 9.89
C LEU A 462 -5.48 -6.84 9.92
N MET A 463 -4.65 -6.18 10.71
CA MET A 463 -3.24 -6.52 10.86
C MET A 463 -2.82 -6.54 12.32
N THR A 464 -1.99 -7.51 12.67
CA THR A 464 -1.25 -7.53 13.93
C THR A 464 0.24 -7.70 13.64
N GLN A 465 1.08 -6.90 14.29
CA GLN A 465 2.54 -6.99 14.17
C GLN A 465 3.17 -6.99 15.55
N THR A 466 4.20 -7.80 15.73
CA THR A 466 5.08 -7.77 16.92
C THR A 466 6.52 -7.74 16.43
N ILE A 467 7.29 -6.73 16.86
CA ILE A 467 8.74 -6.63 16.65
C ILE A 467 9.39 -6.72 18.02
N ARG A 468 10.46 -7.48 18.11
CA ARG A 468 11.27 -7.62 19.34
C ARG A 468 12.70 -7.24 19.06
N ASN A 469 13.30 -6.56 20.03
CA ASN A 469 14.73 -6.21 20.05
C ASN A 469 15.17 -5.54 18.76
N THR A 470 14.44 -4.49 18.38
CA THR A 470 14.85 -3.57 17.32
C THR A 470 16.19 -2.97 17.73
N PRO A 471 17.28 -3.14 16.94
CA PRO A 471 18.57 -2.55 17.26
C PRO A 471 18.50 -1.02 17.27
N ALA A 472 19.22 -0.40 18.20
CA ALA A 472 19.48 1.03 18.13
C ALA A 472 20.45 1.30 16.96
N GLY A 473 20.20 2.38 16.20
CA GLY A 473 21.01 2.78 15.05
C GLY A 473 21.82 4.04 15.31
N GLY A 474 22.71 4.38 14.37
CA GLY A 474 23.54 5.58 14.42
C GLY A 474 24.61 5.55 15.52
N GLY A 475 25.11 6.71 15.90
CA GLY A 475 26.06 6.89 16.98
C GLY A 475 25.44 6.81 18.37
N TYR A 476 24.34 6.09 18.52
CA TYR A 476 23.57 6.00 19.74
C TYR A 476 24.21 5.08 20.76
N TYR A 477 24.21 5.46 22.04
CA TYR A 477 24.92 4.76 23.12
C TYR A 477 24.41 3.33 23.39
N LEU A 478 23.22 2.98 22.97
CA LEU A 478 22.69 1.61 23.03
C LEU A 478 22.86 0.85 21.71
N ASN A 479 23.60 1.42 20.74
CA ASN A 479 23.99 0.70 19.54
C ASN A 479 25.10 -0.32 19.89
N PRO A 480 24.86 -1.63 19.79
CA PRO A 480 25.85 -2.62 20.15
C PRO A 480 27.14 -2.57 19.29
N LEU A 481 27.03 -1.97 18.08
CA LEU A 481 28.18 -1.84 17.18
C LEU A 481 29.22 -0.85 17.70
N VAL A 482 28.89 0.04 18.61
CA VAL A 482 29.86 0.96 19.22
C VAL A 482 30.92 0.16 20.00
N GLY A 483 30.51 -0.66 20.96
CA GLY A 483 31.42 -1.51 21.71
C GLY A 483 32.07 -2.59 20.83
N LEU A 484 31.37 -3.12 19.82
CA LEU A 484 31.91 -4.10 18.89
C LEU A 484 33.07 -3.54 18.05
N TYR A 485 32.91 -2.32 17.52
CA TYR A 485 33.91 -1.72 16.62
C TYR A 485 35.08 -1.07 17.37
N SER A 486 34.84 -0.61 18.61
CA SER A 486 35.91 -0.08 19.47
C SER A 486 36.73 -1.15 20.18
N PHE A 487 36.25 -2.41 20.17
CA PHE A 487 36.96 -3.50 20.84
C PHE A 487 38.41 -3.65 20.35
N PRO A 488 39.41 -3.76 21.26
CA PRO A 488 40.84 -3.73 20.93
C PRO A 488 41.26 -4.80 19.92
N ARG A 489 42.09 -4.41 18.96
CA ARG A 489 42.63 -5.34 17.95
C ARG A 489 43.56 -6.34 18.55
N GLY A 490 43.51 -7.58 18.08
CA GLY A 490 44.28 -8.69 18.59
C GLY A 490 43.73 -9.30 19.90
N ALA A 491 42.59 -8.80 20.39
CA ALA A 491 41.86 -9.34 21.52
C ALA A 491 40.69 -10.21 21.08
N ASP A 492 40.41 -11.27 21.81
CA ASP A 492 39.27 -12.16 21.58
C ASP A 492 38.05 -11.68 22.33
N LEU A 493 36.96 -11.45 21.59
CA LEU A 493 35.68 -11.04 22.15
C LEU A 493 34.88 -12.22 22.71
N ALA A 494 35.18 -13.46 22.33
CA ALA A 494 34.41 -14.64 22.71
C ALA A 494 34.20 -14.79 24.23
N PRO A 495 35.18 -14.54 25.12
CA PRO A 495 34.95 -14.60 26.56
C PRO A 495 33.88 -13.65 27.08
N TYR A 496 33.77 -12.45 26.48
CA TYR A 496 32.74 -11.47 26.81
C TYR A 496 31.38 -11.75 26.12
N ALA A 497 31.38 -12.57 25.09
CA ALA A 497 30.15 -13.07 24.47
C ALA A 497 29.52 -14.19 25.28
N GLU A 498 30.34 -15.16 25.72
CA GLU A 498 29.93 -16.31 26.54
C GLU A 498 29.53 -15.91 27.96
N ASN A 499 30.29 -15.00 28.55
CA ASN A 499 30.05 -14.51 29.90
C ASN A 499 29.79 -13.00 29.89
N PHE A 500 28.76 -12.55 29.16
CA PHE A 500 28.41 -11.12 29.04
C PHE A 500 27.95 -10.53 30.38
N GLU A 501 27.63 -11.33 31.35
CA GLU A 501 27.23 -10.94 32.70
C GLU A 501 27.93 -11.80 33.77
N VAL A 502 28.20 -11.20 34.92
CA VAL A 502 28.78 -11.83 36.10
C VAL A 502 27.93 -11.51 37.31
N PHE A 503 27.71 -12.52 38.17
CA PHE A 503 26.95 -12.33 39.41
C PHE A 503 27.74 -11.50 40.41
N ASP A 504 27.16 -10.42 40.88
CA ASP A 504 27.67 -9.53 41.91
C ASP A 504 26.99 -9.85 43.25
N THR A 505 27.78 -10.24 44.24
CA THR A 505 27.27 -10.66 45.56
C THR A 505 26.77 -9.50 46.40
N ASP A 506 27.33 -8.31 46.23
CA ASP A 506 27.00 -7.12 47.01
C ASP A 506 25.63 -6.56 46.59
N ARG A 507 25.37 -6.62 45.30
CA ARG A 507 24.09 -6.18 44.72
C ARG A 507 23.09 -7.32 44.54
N ASN A 508 23.53 -8.58 44.77
CA ASN A 508 22.70 -9.78 44.58
C ASN A 508 22.02 -9.87 43.22
N MET A 509 22.75 -9.54 42.15
CA MET A 509 22.27 -9.58 40.77
C MET A 509 23.42 -9.74 39.77
N ASN A 510 23.06 -10.09 38.52
CA ASN A 510 24.04 -10.11 37.45
C ASN A 510 24.33 -8.69 36.97
N LEU A 511 25.60 -8.35 36.84
CA LEU A 511 26.11 -7.11 36.26
C LEU A 511 26.78 -7.39 34.93
N GLN A 512 26.88 -6.34 34.07
CA GLN A 512 27.61 -6.39 32.81
C GLN A 512 29.09 -6.79 33.02
N ASN A 513 29.59 -7.73 32.25
CA ASN A 513 30.99 -8.08 32.20
C ASN A 513 31.64 -7.41 30.98
N TRP A 514 32.52 -6.45 31.24
CA TRP A 514 33.22 -5.71 30.17
C TRP A 514 34.57 -5.20 30.64
N TYR A 515 35.54 -5.06 29.76
CA TYR A 515 36.91 -4.73 30.06
C TYR A 515 37.15 -3.29 30.52
N THR A 516 36.21 -2.35 30.18
CA THR A 516 36.30 -0.91 30.49
C THR A 516 35.49 -0.50 31.73
N LYS A 517 35.32 -1.42 32.69
CA LYS A 517 34.64 -1.13 33.95
C LYS A 517 35.37 -0.02 34.71
N ASN A 518 34.62 1.05 35.06
CA ASN A 518 35.17 2.14 35.90
C ASN A 518 35.44 1.70 37.34
N GLU A 519 36.27 2.47 38.08
CA GLU A 519 36.62 2.16 39.50
C GLU A 519 35.38 2.12 40.41
N ASP A 520 34.36 2.93 40.12
CA ASP A 520 33.07 2.95 40.85
C ASP A 520 32.13 1.80 40.47
N GLY A 521 32.55 0.91 39.59
CA GLY A 521 31.74 -0.21 39.11
C GLY A 521 30.74 0.12 38.01
N SER A 522 30.71 1.35 37.56
CA SER A 522 29.86 1.79 36.44
C SER A 522 30.50 1.51 35.07
N PHE A 523 29.75 1.71 34.00
CA PHE A 523 30.21 1.61 32.61
C PHE A 523 29.98 2.92 31.91
N SER A 524 30.87 3.25 30.96
CA SER A 524 30.71 4.36 30.07
C SER A 524 29.51 4.15 29.14
N GLU A 525 28.78 5.20 28.82
CA GLU A 525 27.74 5.16 27.82
C GLU A 525 28.27 4.87 26.42
N TRP A 526 29.52 5.21 26.14
CA TRP A 526 30.20 5.04 24.86
C TRP A 526 30.84 3.66 24.66
N ASP A 527 30.98 2.89 25.72
CA ASP A 527 31.69 1.62 25.68
C ASP A 527 31.04 0.60 26.61
N GLN A 528 30.15 -0.19 26.05
CA GLN A 528 29.42 -1.25 26.75
C GLN A 528 29.53 -2.56 25.98
N ASN A 529 29.46 -3.68 26.71
CA ASN A 529 29.47 -5.01 26.11
C ASN A 529 28.30 -5.14 25.08
N PRO A 530 28.58 -5.38 23.79
CA PRO A 530 27.51 -5.53 22.77
C PRO A 530 26.56 -6.69 23.09
N TYR A 531 27.04 -7.77 23.76
CA TYR A 531 26.17 -8.89 24.15
C TYR A 531 25.31 -8.58 25.37
N TRP A 532 25.76 -7.67 26.27
CA TRP A 532 24.89 -7.12 27.29
C TRP A 532 23.74 -6.31 26.67
N ILE A 533 24.03 -5.40 25.76
CA ILE A 533 23.02 -4.62 25.06
C ILE A 533 22.04 -5.56 24.36
N LYS A 534 22.52 -6.52 23.59
CA LYS A 534 21.70 -7.50 22.87
C LYS A 534 20.73 -8.27 23.78
N ASN A 535 21.16 -8.64 24.99
CA ASN A 535 20.40 -9.54 25.86
C ASN A 535 19.70 -8.85 27.03
N ARG A 536 20.16 -7.67 27.47
CA ARG A 536 19.67 -6.95 28.65
C ARG A 536 19.08 -5.58 28.37
N VAL A 537 19.18 -5.08 27.14
CA VAL A 537 18.42 -3.94 26.66
C VAL A 537 17.37 -4.47 25.69
N THR A 538 16.19 -4.83 26.22
CA THR A 538 15.17 -5.51 25.43
C THR A 538 13.99 -4.62 25.16
N ASN A 539 13.53 -4.60 23.92
CA ASN A 539 12.34 -3.87 23.52
C ASN A 539 11.33 -4.76 22.79
N LYS A 540 10.07 -4.35 22.86
CA LYS A 540 8.96 -5.01 22.18
C LYS A 540 7.94 -3.99 21.72
N SER A 541 7.76 -3.90 20.42
CA SER A 541 6.69 -3.14 19.79
C SER A 541 5.56 -4.06 19.36
N LYS A 542 4.32 -3.62 19.59
CA LYS A 542 3.13 -4.38 19.20
C LYS A 542 2.11 -3.45 18.54
N ARG A 543 1.85 -3.66 17.26
CA ARG A 543 0.91 -2.88 16.47
C ARG A 543 -0.33 -3.68 16.14
N TYR A 544 -1.47 -3.03 16.25
CA TYR A 544 -2.77 -3.50 15.74
C TYR A 544 -3.31 -2.44 14.79
N ARG A 545 -3.76 -2.86 13.62
CA ARG A 545 -4.40 -1.97 12.66
C ARG A 545 -5.70 -2.57 12.15
N ALA A 546 -6.71 -1.72 12.02
CA ALA A 546 -7.95 -2.01 11.35
C ALA A 546 -8.24 -0.92 10.32
N LEU A 547 -8.31 -1.31 9.06
CA LEU A 547 -8.64 -0.45 7.94
C LEU A 547 -9.94 -0.96 7.31
N ALA A 548 -10.93 -0.09 7.15
CA ALA A 548 -12.18 -0.43 6.48
C ALA A 548 -12.60 0.71 5.55
N SER A 549 -12.95 0.39 4.33
CA SER A 549 -13.44 1.34 3.34
C SER A 549 -14.68 0.84 2.66
N ILE A 550 -15.54 1.76 2.27
CA ILE A 550 -16.73 1.51 1.46
C ILE A 550 -16.82 2.58 0.38
N SER A 551 -17.15 2.16 -0.82
CA SER A 551 -17.47 3.07 -1.92
C SER A 551 -18.77 2.69 -2.59
N ALA A 552 -19.55 3.71 -2.99
CA ALA A 552 -20.76 3.57 -3.78
C ALA A 552 -20.60 4.41 -5.04
N ASN A 553 -20.79 3.79 -6.20
CA ASN A 553 -20.78 4.48 -7.48
C ASN A 553 -22.13 4.29 -8.15
N ILE A 554 -22.82 5.40 -8.46
CA ILE A 554 -24.15 5.42 -9.09
C ILE A 554 -23.98 6.01 -10.48
N LYS A 555 -24.27 5.22 -11.50
CA LYS A 555 -24.41 5.68 -12.89
C LYS A 555 -25.80 6.31 -13.08
N ALA A 556 -25.88 7.63 -12.85
CA ALA A 556 -27.15 8.36 -12.95
C ALA A 556 -27.65 8.44 -14.40
N THR A 557 -26.72 8.73 -15.33
CA THR A 557 -26.92 8.72 -16.79
C THR A 557 -25.66 8.13 -17.44
N ASP A 558 -25.65 8.02 -18.78
CA ASP A 558 -24.46 7.53 -19.49
C ASP A 558 -23.26 8.49 -19.43
N TRP A 559 -23.49 9.74 -19.09
CA TRP A 559 -22.48 10.80 -19.01
C TRP A 559 -22.27 11.34 -17.58
N LEU A 560 -23.11 10.95 -16.60
CA LEU A 560 -23.01 11.41 -15.21
C LEU A 560 -22.98 10.22 -14.25
N SER A 561 -21.94 10.15 -13.47
CA SER A 561 -21.80 9.22 -12.33
C SER A 561 -21.60 9.99 -11.03
N ILE A 562 -22.14 9.44 -9.95
CA ILE A 562 -22.00 9.99 -8.60
C ILE A 562 -21.26 8.94 -7.77
N GLN A 563 -20.21 9.36 -7.08
CA GLN A 563 -19.43 8.51 -6.19
C GLN A 563 -19.45 9.05 -4.77
N ALA A 564 -19.63 8.17 -3.80
CA ALA A 564 -19.45 8.45 -2.38
C ALA A 564 -18.49 7.40 -1.79
N ARG A 565 -17.51 7.84 -0.98
CA ARG A 565 -16.57 6.94 -0.32
C ARG A 565 -16.42 7.29 1.15
N GLY A 566 -16.20 6.28 1.97
CA GLY A 566 -15.87 6.43 3.38
C GLY A 566 -14.75 5.46 3.77
N ASN A 567 -13.91 5.91 4.69
CA ASN A 567 -12.81 5.10 5.23
C ASN A 567 -12.65 5.35 6.73
N VAL A 568 -12.34 4.28 7.44
CA VAL A 568 -11.91 4.31 8.84
C VAL A 568 -10.58 3.57 8.94
N ASP A 569 -9.58 4.23 9.51
CA ASP A 569 -8.24 3.68 9.74
C ASP A 569 -7.87 3.86 11.21
N TYR A 570 -7.68 2.77 11.92
CA TYR A 570 -7.32 2.73 13.33
C TYR A 570 -6.01 1.99 13.53
N VAL A 571 -5.07 2.64 14.21
CA VAL A 571 -3.76 2.07 14.56
C VAL A 571 -3.56 2.20 16.05
N SER A 572 -3.16 1.10 16.72
CA SER A 572 -2.75 1.11 18.12
C SER A 572 -1.35 0.52 18.22
N ASP A 573 -0.42 1.31 18.73
CA ASP A 573 0.98 0.94 18.98
C ASP A 573 1.25 0.86 20.47
N LYS A 574 1.86 -0.24 20.89
CA LYS A 574 2.32 -0.45 22.27
C LYS A 574 3.79 -0.73 22.26
N PHE A 575 4.53 -0.04 23.10
CA PHE A 575 5.96 -0.21 23.26
C PHE A 575 6.32 -0.51 24.71
N ASP A 576 7.23 -1.45 24.89
CA ASP A 576 7.76 -1.90 26.20
C ASP A 576 9.27 -2.01 26.05
N ASN A 577 10.03 -1.18 26.80
CA ASN A 577 11.49 -1.18 26.78
C ASN A 577 12.04 -1.36 28.20
N LYS A 578 12.99 -2.27 28.36
CA LYS A 578 13.60 -2.67 29.60
C LYS A 578 15.12 -2.60 29.48
N MET A 579 15.72 -1.75 30.26
CA MET A 579 17.17 -1.64 30.39
C MET A 579 17.55 -2.11 31.77
N TYR A 580 18.31 -3.20 31.85
CA TYR A 580 18.68 -3.79 33.13
C TYR A 580 19.69 -2.93 33.89
N ALA A 581 19.68 -3.05 35.20
CA ALA A 581 20.72 -2.51 36.10
C ALA A 581 22.09 -2.93 35.61
N SER A 582 23.10 -2.08 35.69
CA SER A 582 24.41 -2.20 35.06
C SER A 582 24.54 -1.68 33.63
N THR A 583 23.45 -1.39 32.93
CA THR A 583 23.53 -0.51 31.76
C THR A 583 24.03 0.87 32.19
N ALA A 584 24.76 1.57 31.32
CA ALA A 584 25.36 2.87 31.64
C ALA A 584 24.38 3.81 32.40
N ALA A 585 24.83 4.40 33.45
CA ALA A 585 24.01 5.14 34.42
C ALA A 585 23.32 6.36 33.82
N ASN A 586 23.97 7.03 32.87
CA ASN A 586 23.41 8.18 32.18
C ASN A 586 22.19 7.79 31.30
N ILE A 587 22.07 6.50 30.94
CA ILE A 587 20.99 5.97 30.13
C ILE A 587 19.94 5.29 31.01
N ALA A 588 20.39 4.39 31.92
CA ALA A 588 19.49 3.56 32.72
C ALA A 588 19.09 4.22 34.04
N GLY A 589 19.55 5.44 34.28
CA GLY A 589 19.26 6.21 35.50
C GLY A 589 20.10 5.80 36.70
N LYS A 590 20.35 6.74 37.60
CA LYS A 590 21.06 6.51 38.89
C LYS A 590 20.05 6.48 40.02
N ASN A 591 20.20 5.52 40.92
CA ASN A 591 19.57 5.59 42.24
C ASN A 591 20.32 6.62 43.09
N ASP A 592 19.60 7.57 43.67
CA ASP A 592 20.21 8.69 44.43
C ASP A 592 20.91 8.22 45.71
N GLU A 593 20.54 7.06 46.26
CA GLU A 593 21.13 6.52 47.48
C GLU A 593 22.43 5.77 47.19
N THR A 594 22.49 5.00 46.10
CA THR A 594 23.61 4.13 45.79
C THR A 594 24.55 4.68 44.72
N GLY A 595 24.14 5.71 43.98
CA GLY A 595 24.84 6.23 42.82
C GLY A 595 24.87 5.27 41.63
N LEU A 596 24.33 4.06 41.74
CA LEU A 596 24.35 3.00 40.73
C LEU A 596 22.98 2.83 40.03
N PRO A 597 22.92 2.41 38.76
CA PRO A 597 21.70 2.23 38.07
C PRO A 597 20.91 0.99 38.57
N ASN A 598 19.61 1.15 38.79
CA ASN A 598 18.68 0.06 39.08
C ASN A 598 17.90 -0.42 37.86
N GLY A 599 18.20 0.16 36.69
CA GLY A 599 17.52 -0.11 35.43
C GLY A 599 16.51 0.98 35.05
N ARG A 600 16.13 0.99 33.79
CA ARG A 600 15.13 1.91 33.23
C ARG A 600 13.98 1.14 32.61
N TYR A 601 12.78 1.61 32.84
CA TYR A 601 11.56 1.08 32.25
C TYR A 601 10.82 2.16 31.47
N VAL A 602 10.55 1.86 30.20
CA VAL A 602 9.74 2.72 29.33
C VAL A 602 8.56 1.92 28.84
N TRP A 603 7.39 2.50 28.97
CA TRP A 603 6.15 1.95 28.43
C TRP A 603 5.33 3.02 27.72
N SER A 604 4.82 2.70 26.54
CA SER A 604 3.91 3.60 25.83
C SER A 604 2.73 2.88 25.17
N ASP A 605 1.62 3.58 25.06
CA ASP A 605 0.42 3.21 24.30
C ASP A 605 0.03 4.42 23.44
N GLU A 606 0.04 4.25 22.13
CA GLU A 606 -0.32 5.28 21.16
C GLU A 606 -1.47 4.77 20.29
N GLN A 607 -2.49 5.60 20.11
CA GLN A 607 -3.68 5.29 19.33
C GLN A 607 -3.93 6.41 18.34
N ASN A 608 -3.94 6.05 17.07
CA ASN A 608 -4.19 6.93 15.95
C ASN A 608 -5.46 6.49 15.23
N PHE A 609 -6.32 7.44 14.93
CA PHE A 609 -7.61 7.20 14.30
C PHE A 609 -7.85 8.22 13.19
N GLN A 610 -8.25 7.74 12.01
CA GLN A 610 -8.63 8.59 10.89
C GLN A 610 -9.99 8.17 10.36
N VAL A 611 -10.82 9.16 10.07
CA VAL A 611 -12.04 9.02 9.27
C VAL A 611 -11.90 9.92 8.05
N TYR A 612 -12.11 9.34 6.90
CA TYR A 612 -12.15 10.07 5.63
C TYR A 612 -13.48 9.82 4.95
N GLY A 613 -14.03 10.84 4.32
CA GLY A 613 -15.18 10.74 3.45
C GLY A 613 -15.11 11.71 2.30
N ASP A 614 -15.58 11.29 1.13
CA ASP A 614 -15.75 12.16 -0.03
C ASP A 614 -17.03 11.87 -0.80
N PHE A 615 -17.45 12.89 -1.52
CA PHE A 615 -18.56 12.86 -2.47
C PHE A 615 -18.13 13.55 -3.75
N MET A 616 -18.39 12.92 -4.91
CA MET A 616 -17.93 13.40 -6.19
C MET A 616 -18.96 13.13 -7.28
N ALA A 617 -19.28 14.16 -8.06
CA ALA A 617 -20.04 14.06 -9.31
C ALA A 617 -19.05 14.06 -10.48
N MET A 618 -19.12 13.03 -11.33
CA MET A 618 -18.22 12.83 -12.47
C MET A 618 -19.02 12.93 -13.77
N PHE A 619 -18.57 13.81 -14.64
CA PHE A 619 -19.09 14.01 -15.97
C PHE A 619 -18.12 13.44 -17.00
N ASN A 620 -18.59 12.61 -17.92
CA ASN A 620 -17.78 12.01 -18.99
C ASN A 620 -18.62 11.96 -20.27
N LYS A 621 -18.22 12.72 -21.29
CA LYS A 621 -18.91 12.74 -22.56
C LYS A 621 -17.99 13.10 -23.73
N THR A 622 -18.19 12.43 -24.85
CA THR A 622 -17.52 12.73 -26.11
C THR A 622 -18.50 13.42 -27.06
N PHE A 623 -18.05 14.52 -27.65
CA PHE A 623 -18.80 15.35 -28.62
C PHE A 623 -17.99 15.44 -29.90
N SER A 624 -18.29 14.63 -30.92
CA SER A 624 -17.50 14.58 -32.15
C SER A 624 -15.99 14.39 -31.85
N ASP A 625 -15.16 15.40 -32.14
CA ASP A 625 -13.72 15.39 -31.96
C ASP A 625 -13.27 15.74 -30.50
N PHE A 626 -14.20 16.16 -29.63
CA PHE A 626 -13.88 16.58 -28.26
C PHE A 626 -14.35 15.54 -27.24
N SER A 627 -13.49 15.22 -26.31
CA SER A 627 -13.80 14.45 -25.11
C SER A 627 -13.70 15.36 -23.88
N ILE A 628 -14.70 15.31 -23.00
CA ILE A 628 -14.73 16.07 -21.75
C ILE A 628 -14.90 15.11 -20.60
N ASN A 629 -13.93 15.11 -19.68
CA ASN A 629 -13.96 14.41 -18.40
C ASN A 629 -13.85 15.44 -17.30
N ALA A 630 -14.88 15.63 -16.50
CA ALA A 630 -14.87 16.58 -15.41
C ALA A 630 -15.38 15.95 -14.12
N ALA A 631 -14.91 16.43 -12.99
CA ALA A 631 -15.40 16.03 -11.69
C ALA A 631 -15.46 17.23 -10.74
N LEU A 632 -16.48 17.25 -9.91
CA LEU A 632 -16.66 18.22 -8.82
C LEU A 632 -16.94 17.43 -7.55
N GLY A 633 -16.22 17.75 -6.47
CA GLY A 633 -16.34 16.97 -5.23
C GLY A 633 -15.98 17.75 -3.99
N THR A 634 -16.35 17.16 -2.88
CA THR A 634 -16.01 17.62 -1.53
C THR A 634 -15.45 16.47 -0.72
N SER A 635 -14.56 16.74 0.24
CA SER A 635 -14.04 15.73 1.15
C SER A 635 -13.85 16.27 2.57
N ILE A 636 -13.89 15.36 3.52
CA ILE A 636 -13.55 15.62 4.91
C ILE A 636 -12.55 14.55 5.38
N ASN A 637 -11.49 15.00 6.05
CA ASN A 637 -10.51 14.13 6.71
C ASN A 637 -10.38 14.55 8.17
N VAL A 638 -10.67 13.65 9.08
CA VAL A 638 -10.53 13.86 10.53
C VAL A 638 -9.53 12.85 11.06
N SER A 639 -8.41 13.32 11.56
CA SER A 639 -7.42 12.49 12.27
C SER A 639 -7.37 12.87 13.74
N LYS A 640 -7.13 11.87 14.60
CA LYS A 640 -7.08 12.01 16.05
C LYS A 640 -6.00 11.10 16.60
N ALA A 641 -5.17 11.64 17.50
CA ALA A 641 -4.14 10.88 18.18
C ALA A 641 -4.30 10.99 19.70
N ASN A 642 -4.11 9.85 20.38
CA ASN A 642 -3.98 9.76 21.83
C ASN A 642 -2.70 9.01 22.13
N SER A 643 -1.92 9.46 23.10
CA SER A 643 -0.74 8.74 23.56
C SER A 643 -0.54 8.87 25.05
N LEU A 644 0.02 7.82 25.65
CA LEU A 644 0.52 7.83 27.01
C LEU A 644 1.88 7.14 27.00
N MET A 645 2.91 7.86 27.43
CA MET A 645 4.25 7.34 27.65
C MET A 645 4.63 7.52 29.09
N ILE A 646 5.19 6.48 29.69
CA ILE A 646 5.73 6.47 31.04
C ILE A 646 7.17 6.00 30.97
N ASP A 647 8.09 6.79 31.50
CA ASP A 647 9.53 6.56 31.46
C ASP A 647 10.15 6.86 32.82
N SER A 648 10.87 5.89 33.38
CA SER A 648 11.62 6.13 34.61
C SER A 648 12.80 7.10 34.41
N LYS A 649 13.24 7.36 33.16
CA LYS A 649 14.39 8.22 32.82
C LYS A 649 15.58 7.99 33.76
N THR A 650 16.22 9.08 34.15
CA THR A 650 17.37 9.08 35.05
C THR A 650 17.00 8.93 36.52
N ALA A 651 15.71 8.84 36.86
CA ALA A 651 15.26 8.59 38.22
C ALA A 651 15.49 7.13 38.67
N SER A 652 15.66 6.22 37.69
CA SER A 652 15.84 4.80 37.95
C SER A 652 14.59 4.09 38.52
N LEU A 653 14.71 2.84 38.84
CA LEU A 653 13.70 2.01 39.49
C LEU A 653 13.97 1.91 41.00
N TYR A 654 12.91 1.79 41.80
CA TYR A 654 13.06 1.59 43.24
C TYR A 654 13.74 0.25 43.55
N ARG A 655 13.28 -0.84 42.92
CA ARG A 655 13.89 -2.16 43.00
C ARG A 655 14.58 -2.51 41.69
N PRO A 656 15.85 -2.95 41.70
CA PRO A 656 16.57 -3.29 40.48
C PRO A 656 15.84 -4.33 39.63
N ASN A 657 15.79 -4.09 38.33
CA ASN A 657 15.29 -5.03 37.32
C ASN A 657 13.81 -5.45 37.48
N VAL A 658 13.00 -4.70 38.28
CA VAL A 658 11.55 -4.91 38.39
C VAL A 658 10.83 -3.92 37.50
N PHE A 659 10.50 -4.35 36.29
CA PHE A 659 9.95 -3.51 35.22
C PHE A 659 8.44 -3.40 35.31
N THR A 660 7.95 -2.59 36.26
CA THR A 660 6.54 -2.26 36.44
C THR A 660 6.40 -0.75 36.67
N VAL A 661 5.29 -0.18 36.28
CA VAL A 661 5.00 1.25 36.48
C VAL A 661 5.04 1.62 37.96
N SER A 662 4.55 0.75 38.84
CA SER A 662 4.55 0.96 40.27
C SER A 662 5.93 0.98 40.91
N ASN A 663 6.96 0.50 40.21
CA ASN A 663 8.35 0.49 40.66
C ASN A 663 9.18 1.70 40.16
N ILE A 664 8.55 2.61 39.43
CA ILE A 664 9.20 3.84 38.97
C ILE A 664 9.19 4.88 40.09
N ILE A 665 10.35 5.49 40.38
CA ILE A 665 10.48 6.61 41.30
C ILE A 665 10.01 7.86 40.57
N PHE A 666 8.75 8.25 40.79
CA PHE A 666 8.21 9.49 40.25
C PHE A 666 8.65 10.69 41.13
N SER A 667 9.92 11.02 41.05
CA SER A 667 10.46 12.29 41.52
C SER A 667 10.48 13.33 40.40
N SER A 668 11.17 14.43 40.57
CA SER A 668 11.42 15.42 39.50
C SER A 668 12.07 14.86 38.22
N LYS A 669 12.55 13.64 38.27
CA LYS A 669 13.29 12.96 37.19
C LYS A 669 12.45 11.94 36.38
N GLY A 670 11.37 11.38 36.96
CA GLY A 670 10.44 10.51 36.27
C GLY A 670 9.60 11.30 35.24
N TYR A 671 9.21 10.68 34.15
CA TYR A 671 8.55 11.35 33.03
C TYR A 671 7.27 10.66 32.61
N ILE A 672 6.20 11.44 32.59
CA ILE A 672 4.91 11.02 32.02
C ILE A 672 4.59 12.01 30.91
N ASN A 673 4.39 11.51 29.70
CA ASN A 673 3.93 12.32 28.59
C ASN A 673 2.58 11.78 28.10
N GLN A 674 1.58 12.63 28.08
CA GLN A 674 0.24 12.27 27.65
C GLN A 674 -0.26 13.27 26.61
N THR A 675 -0.74 12.75 25.51
CA THR A 675 -1.49 13.50 24.51
C THR A 675 -2.92 13.00 24.49
N ILE A 676 -3.89 13.90 24.64
CA ILE A 676 -5.30 13.60 24.59
C ILE A 676 -5.92 14.36 23.44
N ASP A 677 -6.62 13.62 22.56
CA ASP A 677 -7.46 14.19 21.50
C ASP A 677 -6.75 15.20 20.60
N ALA A 678 -5.45 14.95 20.28
CA ALA A 678 -4.77 15.73 19.25
C ALA A 678 -5.50 15.53 17.93
N LYS A 679 -6.37 16.49 17.60
CA LYS A 679 -7.31 16.37 16.48
C LYS A 679 -6.94 17.34 15.35
N ARG A 680 -6.98 16.84 14.12
CA ARG A 680 -6.88 17.62 12.89
C ARG A 680 -8.08 17.32 12.02
N THR A 681 -8.69 18.37 11.48
CA THR A 681 -9.81 18.27 10.53
C THR A 681 -9.47 19.08 9.30
N ILE A 682 -9.57 18.48 8.13
CA ILE A 682 -9.44 19.13 6.82
C ILE A 682 -10.76 18.96 6.07
N GLN A 683 -11.35 20.07 5.65
CA GLN A 683 -12.51 20.10 4.75
C GLN A 683 -12.05 20.65 3.41
N SER A 684 -12.60 20.13 2.33
CA SER A 684 -12.11 20.48 0.99
C SER A 684 -13.24 20.54 -0.03
N LEU A 685 -13.09 21.49 -0.95
CA LEU A 685 -13.87 21.56 -2.19
C LEU A 685 -12.89 21.49 -3.36
N PHE A 686 -13.14 20.61 -4.33
CA PHE A 686 -12.26 20.42 -5.46
C PHE A 686 -13.02 20.17 -6.77
N GLY A 687 -12.38 20.55 -7.87
CA GLY A 687 -12.84 20.26 -9.19
C GLY A 687 -11.69 19.98 -10.16
N THR A 688 -11.94 19.14 -11.14
CA THR A 688 -11.02 18.86 -12.24
C THR A 688 -11.78 18.75 -13.55
N ALA A 689 -11.15 19.18 -14.63
CA ALA A 689 -11.66 19.03 -15.98
C ALA A 689 -10.51 18.68 -16.92
N GLN A 690 -10.71 17.67 -17.75
CA GLN A 690 -9.83 17.34 -18.87
C GLN A 690 -10.64 17.49 -20.16
N VAL A 691 -10.11 18.28 -21.07
CA VAL A 691 -10.64 18.44 -22.42
C VAL A 691 -9.65 17.84 -23.40
N GLY A 692 -10.08 16.81 -24.14
CA GLY A 692 -9.32 16.18 -25.21
C GLY A 692 -9.84 16.60 -26.57
N TRP A 693 -8.93 16.82 -27.52
CA TRP A 693 -9.25 17.10 -28.92
C TRP A 693 -8.58 16.08 -29.84
N LYS A 694 -9.38 15.34 -30.60
CA LYS A 694 -8.96 14.30 -31.56
C LYS A 694 -8.00 13.25 -30.97
N ASP A 695 -8.12 12.96 -29.68
CA ASP A 695 -7.19 12.11 -28.95
C ASP A 695 -5.71 12.49 -29.11
N ALA A 696 -5.45 13.74 -29.50
CA ALA A 696 -4.13 14.26 -29.78
C ALA A 696 -3.68 15.35 -28.82
N ILE A 697 -4.58 16.24 -28.40
CA ILE A 697 -4.26 17.34 -27.48
C ILE A 697 -5.19 17.23 -26.28
N TYR A 698 -4.61 17.31 -25.07
CA TYR A 698 -5.35 17.27 -23.82
C TYR A 698 -4.96 18.45 -22.94
N LEU A 699 -5.96 19.13 -22.43
CA LEU A 699 -5.84 20.19 -21.43
C LEU A 699 -6.46 19.71 -20.12
N ASP A 700 -5.67 19.67 -19.07
CA ASP A 700 -6.10 19.37 -17.71
C ASP A 700 -6.12 20.65 -16.87
N ILE A 701 -7.21 20.87 -16.16
CA ILE A 701 -7.36 21.98 -15.20
C ILE A 701 -7.87 21.38 -13.89
N THR A 702 -7.20 21.71 -12.80
CA THR A 702 -7.61 21.30 -11.45
C THR A 702 -7.59 22.50 -10.52
N ALA A 703 -8.60 22.59 -9.67
CA ALA A 703 -8.68 23.58 -8.61
C ALA A 703 -9.15 22.91 -7.32
N ARG A 704 -8.53 23.29 -6.22
CA ARG A 704 -8.89 22.80 -4.88
C ARG A 704 -8.72 23.89 -3.85
N ASN A 705 -9.61 23.91 -2.86
CA ASN A 705 -9.48 24.73 -1.66
C ASN A 705 -9.62 23.87 -0.41
N ASP A 706 -8.66 23.96 0.51
CA ASP A 706 -8.67 23.24 1.78
C ASP A 706 -8.81 24.22 2.95
N TRP A 707 -9.62 23.84 3.94
CA TRP A 707 -9.74 24.47 5.24
C TRP A 707 -9.24 23.49 6.30
N SER A 708 -8.11 23.83 6.94
CA SER A 708 -7.51 22.99 7.97
C SER A 708 -7.69 23.60 9.37
N SER A 709 -8.05 22.76 10.34
CA SER A 709 -8.14 23.18 11.76
C SER A 709 -6.78 23.56 12.35
N THR A 710 -5.66 23.15 11.74
CA THR A 710 -4.30 23.53 12.17
C THR A 710 -4.00 25.01 11.93
N LEU A 711 -4.80 25.69 11.11
CA LEU A 711 -4.74 27.13 10.89
C LEU A 711 -5.63 27.92 11.84
N ALA A 712 -6.23 27.28 12.83
CA ALA A 712 -7.00 27.98 13.85
C ALA A 712 -6.16 29.11 14.47
N ASN A 713 -6.82 30.22 14.80
CA ASN A 713 -6.21 31.43 15.35
C ASN A 713 -5.21 32.15 14.42
N THR A 714 -5.20 31.80 13.12
CA THR A 714 -4.42 32.53 12.11
C THR A 714 -5.31 33.27 11.12
N GLU A 715 -4.75 34.25 10.43
CA GLU A 715 -5.45 34.98 9.34
C GLU A 715 -5.82 34.05 8.19
N SER A 716 -5.04 32.99 7.96
CA SER A 716 -5.26 32.02 6.90
C SER A 716 -6.48 31.11 7.12
N MET A 717 -7.05 31.06 8.33
CA MET A 717 -8.19 30.20 8.66
C MET A 717 -9.43 30.52 7.83
N LYS A 718 -9.72 31.80 7.57
CA LYS A 718 -10.98 32.23 6.90
C LYS A 718 -11.03 31.82 5.44
N ASN A 719 -9.93 31.96 4.73
CA ASN A 719 -9.88 31.74 3.28
C ASN A 719 -9.42 30.32 2.92
N GLY A 720 -8.86 29.59 3.88
CA GLY A 720 -8.18 28.34 3.59
C GLY A 720 -6.99 28.57 2.66
N PHE A 721 -6.62 27.58 1.88
CA PHE A 721 -5.57 27.68 0.88
C PHE A 721 -5.99 27.05 -0.44
N PHE A 722 -5.86 27.84 -1.49
CA PHE A 722 -6.28 27.52 -2.84
C PHE A 722 -5.09 26.99 -3.67
N TYR A 723 -5.31 25.90 -4.40
CA TYR A 723 -4.31 25.29 -5.28
C TYR A 723 -4.85 25.14 -6.70
N PRO A 724 -4.30 25.87 -7.66
CA PRO A 724 -4.55 25.64 -9.07
C PRO A 724 -3.54 24.65 -9.66
N SER A 725 -3.97 23.90 -10.67
CA SER A 725 -3.09 23.14 -11.55
C SER A 725 -3.59 23.20 -12.98
N VAL A 726 -2.67 23.37 -13.92
CA VAL A 726 -2.95 23.37 -15.36
C VAL A 726 -1.89 22.51 -16.05
N GLY A 727 -2.31 21.64 -16.95
CA GLY A 727 -1.40 20.79 -17.71
C GLY A 727 -1.85 20.66 -19.16
N LEU A 728 -0.90 20.56 -20.07
CA LEU A 728 -1.10 20.35 -21.49
C LEU A 728 -0.31 19.12 -21.95
N THR A 729 -0.98 18.25 -22.71
CA THR A 729 -0.34 17.13 -23.41
C THR A 729 -0.64 17.20 -24.88
N TRP A 730 0.41 16.99 -25.69
CA TRP A 730 0.29 16.81 -27.13
C TRP A 730 0.87 15.45 -27.54
N ILE A 731 -0.01 14.55 -27.99
CA ILE A 731 0.37 13.27 -28.59
C ILE A 731 0.64 13.53 -30.07
N MET A 732 1.90 13.80 -30.38
CA MET A 732 2.33 14.18 -31.74
C MET A 732 2.04 13.07 -32.74
N SER A 733 2.25 11.80 -32.37
CA SER A 733 1.95 10.64 -33.21
C SER A 733 0.48 10.52 -33.67
N ASN A 734 -0.45 11.15 -32.94
CA ASN A 734 -1.87 11.17 -33.33
C ASN A 734 -2.24 12.36 -34.23
N SER A 735 -1.35 13.36 -34.35
CA SER A 735 -1.59 14.60 -35.13
C SER A 735 -0.79 14.63 -36.43
N ILE A 736 0.39 14.04 -36.43
CA ILE A 736 1.36 14.13 -37.53
C ILE A 736 1.78 12.72 -37.93
N LYS A 737 1.86 12.45 -39.23
CA LYS A 737 2.45 11.21 -39.74
C LYS A 737 3.95 11.21 -39.44
N LEU A 738 4.40 10.35 -38.56
CA LEU A 738 5.78 10.12 -38.22
C LEU A 738 6.35 8.99 -39.11
N PRO A 739 7.69 8.89 -39.27
CA PRO A 739 8.31 7.73 -39.86
C PRO A 739 7.88 6.44 -39.14
N GLU A 740 7.72 5.32 -39.85
CA GLU A 740 7.22 4.04 -39.36
C GLU A 740 8.01 3.49 -38.16
N TRP A 741 9.29 3.85 -38.04
CA TRP A 741 10.12 3.45 -36.90
C TRP A 741 9.85 4.23 -35.59
N ILE A 742 9.04 5.31 -35.63
CA ILE A 742 8.56 6.06 -34.48
C ILE A 742 7.10 5.71 -34.26
N ASN A 743 6.81 4.90 -33.25
CA ASN A 743 5.46 4.40 -33.00
C ASN A 743 4.65 5.32 -32.12
N PHE A 744 5.32 6.05 -31.22
CA PHE A 744 4.67 6.94 -30.28
C PHE A 744 5.56 8.15 -29.97
N SER A 745 4.94 9.32 -29.86
CA SER A 745 5.61 10.56 -29.45
C SER A 745 4.61 11.46 -28.72
N LYS A 746 5.02 11.92 -27.53
CA LYS A 746 4.22 12.74 -26.64
C LYS A 746 5.08 13.83 -26.01
N PHE A 747 4.53 15.03 -25.93
CA PHE A 747 5.05 16.14 -25.14
C PHE A 747 4.06 16.51 -24.05
N ARG A 748 4.56 16.85 -22.87
CA ARG A 748 3.74 17.27 -21.73
C ARG A 748 4.36 18.46 -21.02
N GLY A 749 3.51 19.33 -20.49
CA GLY A 749 3.93 20.44 -19.65
C GLY A 749 2.87 20.70 -18.60
N SER A 750 3.28 21.00 -17.37
CA SER A 750 2.35 21.30 -16.30
C SER A 750 2.87 22.35 -15.33
N PHE A 751 1.93 23.08 -14.75
CA PHE A 751 2.11 24.00 -13.66
C PHE A 751 1.14 23.65 -12.55
N ALA A 752 1.62 23.60 -11.29
CA ALA A 752 0.74 23.36 -10.16
C ALA A 752 1.24 24.06 -8.90
N GLN A 753 0.30 24.40 -8.04
CA GLN A 753 0.59 24.79 -6.67
C GLN A 753 -0.06 23.79 -5.71
N VAL A 754 0.61 23.50 -4.60
CA VAL A 754 0.09 22.67 -3.50
C VAL A 754 0.55 23.31 -2.19
N GLY A 755 -0.38 23.48 -1.25
CA GLY A 755 -0.07 23.94 0.10
C GLY A 755 0.30 22.78 1.01
N ASN A 756 1.03 23.05 2.08
CA ASN A 756 1.27 22.15 3.20
C ASN A 756 0.84 22.91 4.48
N ASP A 757 -0.08 22.32 5.25
CA ASP A 757 -0.61 22.95 6.45
C ASP A 757 0.38 22.89 7.62
N LEU A 758 0.02 23.54 8.72
CA LEU A 758 0.84 23.59 9.94
C LEU A 758 0.70 22.29 10.74
N PRO A 759 1.72 21.89 11.50
CA PRO A 759 1.59 20.82 12.48
C PRO A 759 0.51 21.12 13.53
N ILE A 760 -0.04 20.07 14.13
CA ILE A 760 -1.04 20.18 15.19
C ILE A 760 -0.42 20.89 16.41
N GLY A 761 -1.18 21.81 17.04
CA GLY A 761 -0.84 22.44 18.30
C GLY A 761 0.01 23.71 18.23
N ILE A 762 0.56 24.06 17.04
CA ILE A 762 1.43 25.27 16.92
C ILE A 762 0.65 26.56 17.05
N THR A 763 -0.58 26.61 16.60
CA THR A 763 -1.43 27.81 16.59
C THR A 763 -2.41 27.90 17.76
N ASN A 764 -2.40 26.93 18.66
CA ASN A 764 -3.30 26.86 19.81
C ASN A 764 -2.54 26.45 21.08
N LEU A 765 -1.51 27.21 21.39
CA LEU A 765 -0.70 27.04 22.58
C LEU A 765 -1.32 27.83 23.75
N ALA A 766 -1.28 27.29 24.97
CA ALA A 766 -1.62 28.05 26.14
C ALA A 766 -0.47 29.01 26.47
N ASP A 767 -0.77 30.30 26.70
CA ASP A 767 0.22 31.28 27.08
C ASP A 767 0.79 31.05 28.46
N ILE A 768 -0.02 30.55 29.37
CA ILE A 768 0.32 30.34 30.76
C ILE A 768 -0.15 28.92 31.17
N ILE A 769 0.76 28.19 31.79
CA ILE A 769 0.48 26.85 32.35
C ILE A 769 0.58 26.95 33.86
N GLN A 770 -0.46 26.57 34.59
CA GLN A 770 -0.40 26.43 36.04
C GLN A 770 0.12 25.04 36.38
N CYS A 771 1.20 24.96 37.12
CA CYS A 771 1.85 23.73 37.50
C CYS A 771 2.16 23.74 39.01
N GLY A 772 1.45 22.91 39.81
CA GLY A 772 1.76 22.70 41.23
C GLY A 772 1.81 23.95 42.09
N GLY A 773 0.97 24.97 41.83
CA GLY A 773 0.97 26.24 42.55
C GLY A 773 1.92 27.31 41.98
N SER A 774 2.65 26.96 40.94
CA SER A 774 3.51 27.90 40.16
C SER A 774 2.88 28.21 38.81
N ILE A 775 3.14 29.41 38.31
CA ILE A 775 2.77 29.80 36.94
C ILE A 775 4.02 29.63 36.08
N GLN A 776 3.88 28.85 35.01
CA GLN A 776 4.90 28.67 34.00
C GLN A 776 4.38 29.20 32.66
N THR A 777 5.18 30.01 31.98
CA THR A 777 4.90 30.41 30.59
C THR A 777 5.18 29.24 29.65
N ASN A 778 4.45 29.17 28.52
CA ASN A 778 4.82 28.28 27.44
C ASN A 778 6.19 28.72 26.85
N ASP A 779 7.03 27.76 26.49
CA ASP A 779 8.33 28.06 25.87
C ASP A 779 8.19 28.68 24.46
N ILE A 780 7.00 28.52 23.85
CA ILE A 780 6.73 28.91 22.47
C ILE A 780 5.70 30.04 22.42
N GLU A 781 6.09 31.15 21.78
CA GLU A 781 5.22 32.27 21.51
C GLU A 781 4.15 31.92 20.48
N GLN A 782 2.87 32.16 20.79
CA GLN A 782 1.77 31.97 19.86
C GLN A 782 1.72 33.14 18.88
N ARG A 783 1.60 32.82 17.57
CA ARG A 783 1.53 33.79 16.49
C ARG A 783 0.34 33.57 15.57
N GLY A 784 -0.42 34.67 15.33
CA GLY A 784 -1.59 34.64 14.43
C GLY A 784 -1.26 34.90 12.95
N ASP A 785 -0.03 35.27 12.61
CA ASP A 785 0.42 35.57 11.24
C ASP A 785 1.00 34.38 10.48
N LEU A 786 0.97 33.17 11.08
CA LEU A 786 1.48 31.96 10.45
C LEU A 786 0.65 31.58 9.22
N LYS A 787 1.34 31.13 8.18
CA LYS A 787 0.81 30.76 6.87
C LYS A 787 1.20 29.33 6.52
N PRO A 788 0.40 28.63 5.71
CA PRO A 788 0.82 27.35 5.14
C PRO A 788 2.04 27.52 4.22
N GLU A 789 2.87 26.49 4.14
CA GLU A 789 3.92 26.41 3.13
C GLU A 789 3.27 26.21 1.76
N ILE A 790 3.82 26.82 0.70
CA ILE A 790 3.30 26.71 -0.67
C ILE A 790 4.39 26.22 -1.60
N SER A 791 4.18 25.05 -2.18
CA SER A 791 5.03 24.47 -3.22
C SER A 791 4.47 24.80 -4.61
N THR A 792 5.27 25.45 -5.43
CA THR A 792 4.97 25.75 -6.83
C THR A 792 5.86 24.90 -7.72
N SER A 793 5.28 24.09 -8.60
CA SER A 793 5.99 23.15 -9.47
C SER A 793 5.73 23.46 -10.93
N ILE A 794 6.80 23.39 -11.74
CA ILE A 794 6.76 23.41 -13.21
C ILE A 794 7.43 22.13 -13.69
N GLU A 795 6.82 21.47 -14.65
CA GLU A 795 7.31 20.23 -15.23
C GLU A 795 7.17 20.26 -16.75
N PHE A 796 8.20 19.79 -17.45
CA PHE A 796 8.19 19.50 -18.89
C PHE A 796 8.72 18.11 -19.14
N GLY A 797 8.05 17.34 -20.02
CA GLY A 797 8.46 15.98 -20.33
C GLY A 797 8.16 15.62 -21.78
N THR A 798 8.86 14.59 -22.25
CA THR A 798 8.62 13.98 -23.56
C THR A 798 8.82 12.48 -23.47
N GLU A 799 7.96 11.74 -24.16
CA GLU A 799 7.98 10.29 -24.23
C GLU A 799 8.01 9.85 -25.68
N TRP A 800 8.91 8.94 -26.01
CA TRP A 800 9.08 8.40 -27.35
C TRP A 800 9.17 6.90 -27.31
N LYS A 801 8.53 6.21 -28.30
CA LYS A 801 8.66 4.77 -28.50
C LYS A 801 9.01 4.48 -29.97
N PHE A 802 9.99 3.62 -30.16
CA PHE A 802 10.60 3.33 -31.45
C PHE A 802 10.58 1.83 -31.74
N PHE A 803 10.64 1.47 -33.04
CA PHE A 803 10.86 0.11 -33.51
C PHE A 803 9.80 -0.87 -32.98
N ASN A 804 8.51 -0.59 -33.21
CA ASN A 804 7.38 -1.37 -32.67
C ASN A 804 7.41 -1.47 -31.14
N ASN A 805 7.64 -0.34 -30.47
CA ASN A 805 7.76 -0.20 -29.01
C ASN A 805 8.94 -0.99 -28.39
N ARG A 806 9.94 -1.40 -29.20
CA ARG A 806 11.10 -2.13 -28.69
C ARG A 806 12.10 -1.24 -27.94
N PHE A 807 12.08 0.06 -28.19
CA PHE A 807 12.88 1.02 -27.47
C PHE A 807 12.05 2.22 -27.08
N GLY A 808 12.09 2.57 -25.81
CA GLY A 808 11.36 3.70 -25.20
C GLY A 808 12.29 4.68 -24.51
N ILE A 809 11.95 5.96 -24.57
CA ILE A 809 12.62 7.05 -23.86
C ILE A 809 11.54 7.88 -23.19
N ASP A 810 11.63 8.07 -21.89
CA ASP A 810 10.86 9.09 -21.15
C ASP A 810 11.83 10.04 -20.46
N PHE A 811 11.74 11.31 -20.83
CA PHE A 811 12.52 12.39 -20.26
C PHE A 811 11.61 13.40 -19.58
N THR A 812 11.96 13.79 -18.35
CA THR A 812 11.24 14.82 -17.60
C THR A 812 12.22 15.76 -16.94
N TRP A 813 12.03 17.06 -17.13
CA TRP A 813 12.65 18.11 -16.34
C TRP A 813 11.62 18.72 -15.40
N TYR A 814 12.03 18.99 -14.16
CA TYR A 814 11.14 19.59 -13.16
C TYR A 814 11.86 20.65 -12.31
N ARG A 815 11.07 21.58 -11.80
CA ARG A 815 11.48 22.54 -10.78
C ARG A 815 10.33 22.79 -9.82
N THR A 816 10.60 22.64 -8.53
CA THR A 816 9.65 22.90 -7.44
C THR A 816 10.27 23.92 -6.47
N ASP A 817 9.57 25.02 -6.22
CA ASP A 817 9.91 26.06 -5.27
C ASP A 817 8.90 26.03 -4.11
N THR A 818 9.34 25.73 -2.88
CA THR A 818 8.49 25.77 -1.67
C THR A 818 8.85 27.01 -0.85
N LYS A 819 7.87 27.90 -0.68
CA LYS A 819 7.96 29.17 0.06
C LYS A 819 7.28 29.06 1.40
N ASN A 820 7.50 30.07 2.27
CA ASN A 820 6.91 30.17 3.60
C ASN A 820 7.29 29.00 4.49
N GLN A 821 8.57 28.57 4.43
CA GLN A 821 9.05 27.48 5.28
C GLN A 821 8.78 27.78 6.74
N LEU A 822 8.22 26.81 7.47
CA LEU A 822 7.98 26.94 8.90
C LEU A 822 9.29 26.68 9.66
N LEU A 823 9.78 27.67 10.39
CA LEU A 823 11.01 27.57 11.15
C LEU A 823 10.77 27.90 12.61
N ARG A 824 11.33 27.12 13.52
CA ARG A 824 11.41 27.45 14.94
C ARG A 824 12.70 28.25 15.19
N VAL A 825 12.58 29.45 15.68
CA VAL A 825 13.70 30.34 15.98
C VAL A 825 13.71 30.73 17.46
N ALA A 826 14.90 30.92 18.04
CA ALA A 826 15.04 31.39 19.41
C ALA A 826 14.60 32.85 19.51
N ASN A 827 13.96 33.20 20.58
CA ASN A 827 13.65 34.59 20.94
C ASN A 827 14.89 35.26 21.59
N PRO A 828 14.98 36.58 21.58
CA PRO A 828 16.03 37.31 22.31
C PRO A 828 16.03 36.96 23.80
N ALA A 829 17.21 36.98 24.41
CA ALA A 829 17.35 36.82 25.85
C ALA A 829 16.52 37.88 26.60
N GLY A 830 15.73 37.45 27.57
CA GLY A 830 14.78 38.32 28.30
C GLY A 830 13.35 38.31 27.77
N SER A 831 13.07 37.59 26.68
CA SER A 831 11.69 37.29 26.28
C SER A 831 11.02 36.34 27.26
N LEU A 832 9.69 36.46 27.41
CA LEU A 832 8.88 35.50 28.18
C LEU A 832 8.87 34.11 27.55
N TYR A 833 9.16 34.01 26.25
CA TYR A 833 9.12 32.80 25.46
C TYR A 833 10.53 32.47 24.93
N ALA A 834 10.96 31.21 25.03
CA ALA A 834 12.26 30.78 24.52
C ALA A 834 12.31 30.75 22.99
N PHE A 835 11.21 30.40 22.36
CA PHE A 835 11.10 30.17 20.92
C PHE A 835 9.85 30.79 20.31
N ARG A 836 9.89 30.98 19.00
CA ARG A 836 8.73 31.34 18.16
C ARG A 836 8.79 30.62 16.81
N TYR A 837 7.65 30.44 16.20
CA TYR A 837 7.55 29.96 14.81
C TYR A 837 7.43 31.16 13.87
N ILE A 838 8.12 31.08 12.74
CA ILE A 838 8.04 32.08 11.66
C ILE A 838 7.95 31.38 10.31
N ASN A 839 7.29 32.02 9.35
CA ASN A 839 7.37 31.61 7.95
C ASN A 839 8.52 32.36 7.27
N ALA A 840 9.62 31.68 6.99
CA ALA A 840 10.79 32.27 6.35
C ALA A 840 11.48 31.27 5.41
N GLY A 841 12.19 31.83 4.42
CA GLY A 841 12.99 31.02 3.52
C GLY A 841 12.22 30.35 2.38
N LYS A 842 13.00 29.68 1.52
CA LYS A 842 12.56 29.01 0.31
C LYS A 842 13.45 27.81 0.03
N ILE A 843 12.86 26.66 -0.24
CA ILE A 843 13.56 25.48 -0.72
C ILE A 843 13.28 25.32 -2.21
N ARG A 844 14.31 25.03 -2.99
CA ARG A 844 14.19 24.72 -4.41
C ARG A 844 14.73 23.35 -4.72
N ASN A 845 13.90 22.54 -5.37
CA ASN A 845 14.26 21.26 -5.94
C ASN A 845 14.17 21.36 -7.47
N THR A 846 15.24 21.03 -8.16
CA THR A 846 15.25 20.97 -9.62
C THR A 846 16.03 19.72 -10.04
N GLY A 847 15.57 19.06 -11.10
CA GLY A 847 16.19 17.83 -11.56
C GLY A 847 15.72 17.40 -12.92
N ILE A 848 16.34 16.34 -13.39
CA ILE A 848 16.02 15.61 -14.61
C ILE A 848 15.75 14.15 -14.25
N GLU A 849 14.76 13.57 -14.88
CA GLU A 849 14.47 12.14 -14.83
C GLU A 849 14.58 11.60 -16.26
N LEU A 850 15.32 10.52 -16.44
CA LEU A 850 15.45 9.84 -17.72
C LEU A 850 15.21 8.35 -17.51
N THR A 851 14.22 7.81 -18.20
CA THR A 851 13.95 6.38 -18.25
C THR A 851 14.19 5.88 -19.66
N LEU A 852 15.02 4.85 -19.78
CA LEU A 852 15.27 4.14 -21.03
C LEU A 852 14.71 2.73 -20.88
N GLU A 853 13.85 2.34 -21.80
CA GLU A 853 13.28 0.99 -21.84
C GLU A 853 13.65 0.32 -23.15
N GLY A 854 14.00 -0.96 -23.12
CA GLY A 854 14.36 -1.65 -24.34
C GLY A 854 14.13 -3.15 -24.26
N THR A 855 13.72 -3.72 -25.41
CA THR A 855 13.69 -5.15 -25.65
C THR A 855 14.68 -5.44 -26.80
N PRO A 856 16.01 -5.48 -26.50
CA PRO A 856 17.04 -5.55 -27.55
C PRO A 856 17.01 -6.87 -28.32
N PHE A 857 16.63 -7.95 -27.67
CA PHE A 857 16.53 -9.27 -28.28
C PHE A 857 15.12 -9.82 -28.10
N MET A 858 14.48 -10.20 -29.20
CA MET A 858 13.27 -11.04 -29.19
C MET A 858 13.72 -12.40 -29.73
N ASN A 859 14.15 -13.28 -28.87
CA ASN A 859 14.38 -14.67 -29.19
C ASN A 859 13.38 -15.53 -28.44
N GLU A 860 13.00 -16.66 -28.96
CA GLU A 860 11.96 -17.57 -28.43
C GLU A 860 12.20 -17.96 -26.97
N ASN A 861 13.45 -17.94 -26.50
CA ASN A 861 13.85 -18.41 -25.17
C ASN A 861 14.45 -17.36 -24.24
N PHE A 862 14.63 -16.10 -24.67
CA PHE A 862 15.32 -15.11 -23.84
C PHE A 862 14.84 -13.67 -24.05
N ARG A 863 14.25 -13.07 -23.02
CA ARG A 863 13.87 -11.64 -23.01
C ARG A 863 14.67 -10.90 -21.94
N VAL A 864 15.53 -9.96 -22.37
CA VAL A 864 16.25 -9.06 -21.46
C VAL A 864 15.51 -7.74 -21.38
N TYR A 865 15.07 -7.38 -20.19
CA TYR A 865 14.54 -6.07 -19.89
C TYR A 865 15.60 -5.29 -19.12
N THR A 866 16.09 -4.19 -19.68
CA THR A 866 17.00 -3.27 -18.98
C THR A 866 16.28 -1.95 -18.79
N SER A 867 16.17 -1.53 -17.53
CA SER A 867 15.76 -0.17 -17.16
C SER A 867 16.96 0.50 -16.51
N THR A 868 17.39 1.65 -17.00
CA THR A 868 18.45 2.45 -16.38
C THR A 868 17.88 3.78 -15.91
N ASP A 869 17.89 3.96 -14.59
CA ASP A 869 17.66 5.24 -13.96
C ASP A 869 19.03 5.91 -13.73
N VAL A 870 19.30 7.02 -14.44
CA VAL A 870 20.61 7.69 -14.40
C VAL A 870 20.86 8.42 -13.10
N THR A 871 19.82 8.72 -12.31
CA THR A 871 19.93 9.48 -11.04
C THR A 871 19.83 8.62 -9.79
N GLY A 872 19.43 7.37 -9.91
CA GLY A 872 19.13 6.50 -8.76
C GLY A 872 19.87 5.17 -8.76
N ILE A 873 20.96 5.02 -9.53
CA ILE A 873 21.71 3.76 -9.51
C ILE A 873 22.40 3.61 -8.17
N GLU A 874 21.72 2.99 -7.22
CA GLU A 874 22.40 2.23 -6.20
C GLU A 874 23.05 1.02 -6.88
N ILE A 875 24.36 0.98 -6.84
CA ILE A 875 25.19 -0.13 -7.40
C ILE A 875 24.66 -1.51 -6.96
N GLY A 876 24.03 -1.61 -5.77
CA GLY A 876 23.38 -2.82 -5.26
C GLY A 876 22.16 -3.30 -6.06
N ALA A 877 21.33 -2.41 -6.59
CA ALA A 877 20.15 -2.79 -7.40
C ALA A 877 20.57 -3.23 -8.81
N SER A 878 21.59 -2.58 -9.37
CA SER A 878 22.18 -2.97 -10.65
C SER A 878 22.90 -4.33 -10.59
N LEU A 879 23.60 -4.63 -9.51
CA LEU A 879 24.23 -5.94 -9.28
C LEU A 879 23.18 -7.07 -9.15
N LYS A 880 22.07 -6.83 -8.48
CA LYS A 880 20.96 -7.80 -8.40
C LYS A 880 20.39 -8.14 -9.78
N ASN A 881 20.20 -7.15 -10.63
CA ASN A 881 19.69 -7.36 -11.98
C ASN A 881 20.74 -8.05 -12.87
N VAL A 882 22.03 -7.75 -12.69
CA VAL A 882 23.13 -8.43 -13.40
C VAL A 882 23.27 -9.87 -12.95
N ILE A 883 23.11 -10.18 -11.68
CA ILE A 883 23.15 -11.56 -11.15
C ILE A 883 21.92 -12.35 -11.63
N ALA A 884 20.73 -11.78 -11.65
CA ALA A 884 19.55 -12.42 -12.22
C ALA A 884 19.70 -12.66 -13.73
N LEU A 885 20.35 -11.74 -14.44
CA LEU A 885 20.71 -11.88 -15.84
C LEU A 885 21.73 -13.00 -16.06
N ALA A 886 22.78 -13.06 -15.23
CA ALA A 886 23.81 -14.09 -15.30
C ALA A 886 23.26 -15.49 -14.98
N ALA A 887 22.35 -15.60 -13.99
CA ALA A 887 21.66 -16.85 -13.67
C ALA A 887 20.74 -17.29 -14.81
N GLY A 888 19.96 -16.36 -15.40
CA GLY A 888 19.11 -16.66 -16.55
C GLY A 888 19.90 -17.04 -17.82
N MET A 889 21.08 -16.45 -18.03
CA MET A 889 22.00 -16.86 -19.10
C MET A 889 22.58 -18.25 -18.88
N SER A 890 22.93 -18.59 -17.63
CA SER A 890 23.43 -19.91 -17.26
C SER A 890 22.38 -20.98 -17.50
N ASP A 891 21.14 -20.77 -17.09
CA ASP A 891 20.02 -21.69 -17.34
C ASP A 891 19.66 -21.81 -18.83
N GLY A 892 19.70 -20.70 -19.57
CA GLY A 892 19.40 -20.69 -21.01
C GLY A 892 20.49 -21.32 -21.88
N LEU A 893 21.72 -21.46 -21.37
CA LEU A 893 22.85 -22.09 -22.05
C LEU A 893 23.04 -23.56 -21.62
N GLY A 894 22.25 -24.08 -20.69
CA GLY A 894 22.32 -25.47 -20.24
C GLY A 894 23.56 -25.81 -19.42
N TYR A 895 24.14 -24.82 -18.70
CA TYR A 895 25.25 -24.99 -17.76
C TYR A 895 24.75 -25.01 -16.30
#